data_3881f91cf17cea70e25e274b82101c3f
#
_entry.id   3881f91cf17cea70e25e274b82101c3f
#
_cell.length_a   1.000
_cell.length_b   1.000
_cell.length_c   1.000
_cell.angle_alpha   90.00
_cell.angle_beta   90.00
_cell.angle_gamma   90.00
#
_symmetry.space_group_name_H-M   'P 1'
#
loop_
_entity.id
_entity.type
_entity.pdbx_description
1 polymer ?
#
loop_
_entity_poly.entity_id
_entity_poly.type
_entity_poly.pdbx_seq_one_letter_code
_entity_poly.pdbx_strand_id
1 'polypeptide(L)'
;MNNKFLIASALCMSMSATMNAQNPIVQTQLTSDPAPLPVGDRLYVYAGHDEDKADFFWMNEWRVYSTTDMVNWTDHGSPLDLSSFSWADDRAWAAQTIERNGKYYWYICAHSKLTGGMAIGVAVADSPTGPFKDALGKPLFDNGNWDNIDPTVWMDEDGQAYLYWGNPHLYYAKLNEDMISFKGGIDAKAAVDGKREVGRIVMTEEGFGSPDVEKRDSTRKYKDCYTEGPWFMKRGKNYYMLYAAGGVPEHIAYSMSKKPFGPWKYMGEIMPLEDTGSFTNHCGVTDFKGKSYFFYHTGKLGGGFGRSVAVEEFKYNADGTFPIIHHTQEGVAPIATLNPYKRQEAETIAFSKGVKSEQTDETGVYISEIHNDDYIKVREVDFGNASPDAFAISAACSSLGGSLEVHLDKKDGELVAKIDVSKTGGWEKWKTFSAQMMKKVAGKHDIYFVFKGLKGSKLFNFDWWKFEKNFANPVVWADVPDVDVIRVGDSFYMVSTTMHLMPGAPIMKSKDLVNWETVNYIFPKLTDSPKYDMKEGTVYGRGQWATSLQYHRGKFYALFAPNDNPGGETYICTADDIEGKWTIHSRLQHFHDAALFFDDDDKAYVVYGTGEMVQLNTDLTDVVPGSHRKLFERDADETGLLEGSRMIKHNGKYYLLMISWPQGHPRREVCYRADKITGPYEKKVILETEFAGFNGVGQGTIVDDKDGNWYGIVFQDRGGVGRVLTLEPCTWKDGWPMLTDEKGNIPAEMQKPVLGYDGKGLVYSDDFSKDKLELQWQWNHNPVDNAWSLTERKGWLRLKTSRIVPNIFLAPNTISTRTEGPTCEGIIKMDVSKMKDGDVAGLSAFQGDAALLSIVKEGKKLFVVGTKESVALTDKEKAVTGVKREEVYRQPLNLKQDKETKSSIIYLKMSCDFRLHQDLATLLYSIDGKTWIPAIKDFKMQYDYRRLFMGTRIAIYNYATKAAGGYIDVDSFEYSKRK
;
A
#
# COMPACT_ATOMS: atom_id res chain seq x y z
N MET A 1 -48.87 -39.45 42.48
CA MET A 1 -47.54 -39.21 43.08
C MET A 1 -46.70 -38.47 42.00
N ASN A 2 -46.52 -37.20 42.22
CA ASN A 2 -45.84 -36.31 41.22
C ASN A 2 -44.34 -36.26 41.50
N ASN A 3 -43.54 -36.53 40.49
CA ASN A 3 -42.11 -36.18 40.50
C ASN A 3 -41.86 -35.12 39.42
N LYS A 4 -41.66 -33.92 39.86
CA LYS A 4 -41.16 -32.78 39.06
C LYS A 4 -39.63 -32.88 39.00
N PHE A 5 -39.10 -33.09 37.77
CA PHE A 5 -37.69 -32.86 37.49
C PHE A 5 -37.47 -31.38 37.25
N LEU A 6 -36.75 -30.70 38.15
CA LEU A 6 -36.15 -29.40 37.92
C LEU A 6 -34.89 -29.59 37.07
N ILE A 7 -34.91 -29.09 35.83
CA ILE A 7 -33.71 -28.87 35.03
C ILE A 7 -33.17 -27.49 35.44
N ALA A 8 -32.08 -27.47 36.17
CA ALA A 8 -31.29 -26.28 36.42
C ALA A 8 -30.39 -26.05 35.21
N SER A 9 -30.76 -25.09 34.36
CA SER A 9 -29.86 -24.58 33.31
C SER A 9 -28.79 -23.70 33.96
N ALA A 10 -27.60 -24.25 34.11
CA ALA A 10 -26.42 -23.46 34.44
C ALA A 10 -26.05 -22.60 33.22
N LEU A 11 -26.43 -21.33 33.24
CA LEU A 11 -25.89 -20.32 32.36
C LEU A 11 -24.42 -20.09 32.77
N CYS A 12 -23.48 -20.76 32.11
CA CYS A 12 -22.09 -20.35 32.13
C CYS A 12 -21.99 -19.03 31.40
N MET A 13 -22.15 -17.91 32.10
CA MET A 13 -21.60 -16.65 31.67
C MET A 13 -20.07 -16.79 31.71
N SER A 14 -19.46 -17.08 30.55
CA SER A 14 -18.05 -16.82 30.34
C SER A 14 -17.88 -15.28 30.37
N MET A 15 -17.58 -14.74 31.54
CA MET A 15 -16.93 -13.43 31.59
C MET A 15 -15.58 -13.58 30.90
N SER A 16 -15.52 -13.29 29.60
CA SER A 16 -14.28 -12.90 28.94
C SER A 16 -13.87 -11.61 29.64
N ALA A 17 -12.93 -11.70 30.58
CA ALA A 17 -12.22 -10.54 31.04
C ALA A 17 -11.54 -9.96 29.81
N THR A 18 -12.09 -8.89 29.25
CA THR A 18 -11.45 -8.11 28.22
C THR A 18 -10.18 -7.56 28.84
N MET A 19 -9.04 -8.18 28.52
CA MET A 19 -7.74 -7.66 28.95
C MET A 19 -7.53 -6.37 28.16
N ASN A 20 -7.59 -5.24 28.85
CA ASN A 20 -7.34 -3.92 28.29
C ASN A 20 -5.86 -3.75 27.87
N ALA A 21 -5.54 -2.70 27.10
CA ALA A 21 -4.18 -2.27 26.88
C ALA A 21 -3.48 -2.04 28.22
N GLN A 22 -2.17 -2.09 28.23
CA GLN A 22 -1.39 -1.86 29.45
C GLN A 22 -0.72 -0.48 29.36
N ASN A 23 -1.06 0.41 30.30
CA ASN A 23 -0.35 1.67 30.48
C ASN A 23 1.01 1.44 31.18
N PRO A 24 2.08 2.16 30.77
CA PRO A 24 2.12 3.14 29.68
C PRO A 24 2.06 2.49 28.29
N ILE A 25 1.62 3.25 27.28
CA ILE A 25 1.43 2.74 25.92
C ILE A 25 2.75 2.48 25.14
N VAL A 26 3.86 3.05 25.59
CA VAL A 26 5.21 2.85 25.07
C VAL A 26 6.12 2.43 26.21
N GLN A 27 6.92 1.35 26.03
CA GLN A 27 7.87 0.86 27.01
C GLN A 27 9.31 0.83 26.50
N THR A 28 9.51 1.03 25.21
CA THR A 28 10.81 1.01 24.53
C THR A 28 11.58 2.31 24.69
N GLN A 29 10.87 3.41 24.97
CA GLN A 29 11.40 4.76 25.16
C GLN A 29 10.67 5.46 26.30
N LEU A 30 11.32 6.45 26.92
CA LEU A 30 10.68 7.38 27.86
C LEU A 30 9.95 8.47 27.05
N THR A 31 8.69 8.71 27.38
CA THR A 31 7.81 9.59 26.58
C THR A 31 7.01 10.53 27.49
N SER A 32 6.80 11.77 27.02
CA SER A 32 6.10 12.79 27.78
C SER A 32 5.15 13.62 26.91
N ASP A 33 4.36 14.45 27.56
CA ASP A 33 3.59 15.55 26.95
C ASP A 33 2.79 15.13 25.70
N PRO A 34 1.87 14.15 25.80
CA PRO A 34 1.23 13.52 24.66
C PRO A 34 0.27 14.45 23.92
N ALA A 35 0.43 14.59 22.62
CA ALA A 35 -0.44 15.37 21.73
C ALA A 35 -1.08 14.47 20.67
N PRO A 36 -2.30 13.97 20.89
CA PRO A 36 -3.00 13.08 19.95
C PRO A 36 -3.56 13.84 18.75
N LEU A 37 -3.42 13.25 17.54
CA LEU A 37 -3.97 13.76 16.28
C LEU A 37 -4.57 12.60 15.46
N PRO A 38 -5.90 12.52 15.28
CA PRO A 38 -6.52 11.56 14.39
C PRO A 38 -6.36 11.98 12.93
N VAL A 39 -5.90 11.05 12.06
CA VAL A 39 -5.77 11.24 10.62
C VAL A 39 -6.33 9.99 9.91
N GLY A 40 -7.46 10.15 9.23
CA GLY A 40 -8.13 9.02 8.60
C GLY A 40 -8.55 7.94 9.59
N ASP A 41 -8.09 6.72 9.37
CA ASP A 41 -8.38 5.55 10.22
C ASP A 41 -7.34 5.32 11.33
N ARG A 42 -6.34 6.19 11.45
CA ARG A 42 -5.19 6.07 12.36
C ARG A 42 -5.13 7.24 13.34
N LEU A 43 -4.79 6.94 14.58
CA LEU A 43 -4.51 7.95 15.59
C LEU A 43 -2.99 8.05 15.77
N TYR A 44 -2.45 9.25 15.66
CA TYR A 44 -1.06 9.58 15.95
C TYR A 44 -0.95 10.23 17.32
N VAL A 45 0.15 9.97 18.02
CA VAL A 45 0.52 10.64 19.25
C VAL A 45 1.93 11.20 19.08
N TYR A 46 2.04 12.52 19.15
CA TYR A 46 3.31 13.23 19.18
C TYR A 46 3.70 13.39 20.64
N ALA A 47 4.93 13.04 20.98
CA ALA A 47 5.40 13.03 22.36
C ALA A 47 6.83 13.58 22.46
N GLY A 48 7.16 14.16 23.59
CA GLY A 48 8.53 14.44 23.98
C GLY A 48 9.28 13.14 24.31
N HIS A 49 10.59 13.17 24.28
CA HIS A 49 11.48 12.07 24.67
C HIS A 49 12.41 12.51 25.81
N ASP A 50 12.20 11.98 27.00
CA ASP A 50 13.10 12.18 28.13
C ASP A 50 14.34 11.31 27.96
N GLU A 51 15.53 11.88 28.12
CA GLU A 51 16.80 11.15 28.06
C GLU A 51 16.88 10.11 29.18
N ASP A 52 17.45 8.95 28.90
CA ASP A 52 17.64 7.86 29.87
C ASP A 52 18.48 8.35 31.06
N LYS A 53 18.00 8.14 32.28
CA LYS A 53 18.66 8.51 33.55
C LYS A 53 18.88 10.01 33.75
N ALA A 54 18.10 10.85 33.09
CA ALA A 54 18.16 12.29 33.26
C ALA A 54 17.84 12.73 34.69
N ASP A 55 18.54 13.74 35.15
CA ASP A 55 18.35 14.41 36.47
C ASP A 55 17.62 15.75 36.33
N PHE A 56 17.17 16.04 35.10
CA PHE A 56 16.36 17.21 34.74
C PHE A 56 15.57 16.84 33.45
N PHE A 57 14.72 17.74 32.95
CA PHE A 57 14.01 17.59 31.69
C PHE A 57 14.92 17.77 30.47
N TRP A 58 15.96 16.91 30.37
CA TRP A 58 16.85 16.85 29.21
C TRP A 58 16.15 16.11 28.08
N MET A 59 15.85 16.83 27.00
CA MET A 59 15.10 16.37 25.87
C MET A 59 15.68 16.97 24.59
N ASN A 60 16.03 16.11 23.63
CA ASN A 60 16.71 16.52 22.39
C ASN A 60 15.87 16.32 21.13
N GLU A 61 14.79 15.56 21.22
CA GLU A 61 13.97 15.17 20.09
C GLU A 61 12.49 15.03 20.47
N TRP A 62 11.65 14.98 19.44
CA TRP A 62 10.23 14.62 19.53
C TRP A 62 9.96 13.35 18.72
N ARG A 63 9.13 12.47 19.23
CA ARG A 63 8.82 11.17 18.64
C ARG A 63 7.35 11.08 18.23
N VAL A 64 7.08 10.19 17.29
CA VAL A 64 5.72 9.94 16.78
C VAL A 64 5.36 8.48 16.96
N TYR A 65 4.19 8.25 17.54
CA TYR A 65 3.59 6.91 17.70
C TYR A 65 2.24 6.88 17.03
N SER A 66 1.78 5.71 16.59
CA SER A 66 0.45 5.61 16.02
C SER A 66 -0.22 4.27 16.27
N THR A 67 -1.55 4.28 16.19
CA THR A 67 -2.37 3.07 16.35
C THR A 67 -3.60 3.11 15.43
N THR A 68 -4.12 1.94 15.08
CA THR A 68 -5.42 1.77 14.44
C THR A 68 -6.43 1.08 15.34
N ASP A 69 -5.98 0.50 16.45
CA ASP A 69 -6.75 -0.37 17.37
C ASP A 69 -6.72 0.05 18.83
N MET A 70 -5.96 1.09 19.18
CA MET A 70 -5.76 1.67 20.52
C MET A 70 -4.96 0.80 21.49
N VAL A 71 -4.48 -0.37 21.09
CA VAL A 71 -3.74 -1.29 21.97
C VAL A 71 -2.37 -1.67 21.45
N ASN A 72 -2.16 -1.69 20.12
CA ASN A 72 -0.85 -1.86 19.49
C ASN A 72 -0.38 -0.50 18.97
N TRP A 73 0.79 -0.07 19.41
CA TRP A 73 1.37 1.23 19.06
C TRP A 73 2.64 1.05 18.24
N THR A 74 2.66 1.64 17.06
CA THR A 74 3.85 1.65 16.17
C THR A 74 4.69 2.87 16.50
N ASP A 75 5.97 2.68 16.79
CA ASP A 75 6.96 3.74 16.94
C ASP A 75 7.47 4.17 15.56
N HIS A 76 7.32 5.44 15.20
CA HIS A 76 7.83 6.01 13.95
C HIS A 76 9.17 6.74 14.13
N GLY A 77 9.79 6.61 15.30
CA GLY A 77 11.05 7.25 15.63
C GLY A 77 10.92 8.75 15.86
N SER A 78 12.03 9.43 15.62
CA SER A 78 12.16 10.88 15.78
C SER A 78 12.25 11.57 14.42
N PRO A 79 11.14 12.05 13.86
CA PRO A 79 11.14 12.78 12.59
C PRO A 79 11.47 14.27 12.76
N LEU A 80 11.76 14.73 13.98
CA LEU A 80 12.08 16.10 14.33
C LEU A 80 12.93 16.13 15.61
N ASP A 81 14.05 16.87 15.58
CA ASP A 81 14.96 17.06 16.68
C ASP A 81 15.45 18.52 16.78
N LEU A 82 16.21 18.85 17.80
CA LEU A 82 16.77 20.21 17.99
C LEU A 82 17.68 20.64 16.85
N SER A 83 18.37 19.72 16.18
CA SER A 83 19.27 20.04 15.06
C SER A 83 18.54 20.56 13.84
N SER A 84 17.26 20.28 13.75
CA SER A 84 16.35 20.79 12.69
C SER A 84 16.14 22.31 12.76
N PHE A 85 16.43 22.93 13.93
CA PHE A 85 16.25 24.34 14.21
C PHE A 85 17.58 25.04 14.46
N SER A 86 18.06 25.84 13.51
CA SER A 86 19.34 26.54 13.61
C SER A 86 19.46 27.46 14.84
N TRP A 87 18.33 27.88 15.41
CA TRP A 87 18.20 28.79 16.54
C TRP A 87 18.06 28.07 17.91
N ALA A 88 17.76 26.77 17.94
CA ALA A 88 17.57 25.99 19.17
C ALA A 88 18.82 25.21 19.56
N ASP A 89 19.01 24.94 20.85
CA ASP A 89 20.13 24.13 21.35
C ASP A 89 19.82 23.21 22.50
N ASP A 90 18.61 23.32 23.10
CA ASP A 90 18.27 22.57 24.29
C ASP A 90 16.74 22.55 24.50
N ARG A 91 16.22 21.60 25.29
CA ARG A 91 14.84 21.53 25.77
C ARG A 91 13.79 21.38 24.65
N ALA A 92 13.83 20.26 23.95
CA ALA A 92 12.77 19.83 23.05
C ALA A 92 11.49 19.45 23.84
N TRP A 93 10.84 20.45 24.47
CA TRP A 93 9.76 20.23 25.43
C TRP A 93 8.39 20.08 24.72
N ALA A 94 7.30 20.17 25.51
CA ALA A 94 5.93 19.90 25.04
C ALA A 94 5.59 20.60 23.72
N ALA A 95 4.89 19.91 22.85
CA ALA A 95 4.61 20.34 21.49
C ALA A 95 3.30 19.75 20.96
N GLN A 96 2.70 20.38 19.96
CA GLN A 96 1.47 19.86 19.34
C GLN A 96 1.47 20.03 17.82
N THR A 97 0.92 19.02 17.14
CA THR A 97 0.75 19.00 15.67
C THR A 97 -0.72 19.18 15.28
N ILE A 98 -0.95 19.89 14.16
CA ILE A 98 -2.26 20.01 13.52
C ILE A 98 -2.11 19.82 12.00
N GLU A 99 -3.15 19.27 11.38
CA GLU A 99 -3.25 19.16 9.91
C GLU A 99 -4.01 20.36 9.32
N ARG A 100 -3.53 20.91 8.19
CA ARG A 100 -4.26 21.83 7.35
C ARG A 100 -3.89 21.63 5.87
N ASN A 101 -4.89 21.38 5.02
CA ASN A 101 -4.73 21.26 3.57
C ASN A 101 -3.68 20.19 3.15
N GLY A 102 -3.64 19.07 3.85
CA GLY A 102 -2.71 17.98 3.58
C GLY A 102 -1.27 18.23 4.05
N LYS A 103 -1.04 19.29 4.83
CA LYS A 103 0.23 19.57 5.49
C LYS A 103 0.07 19.48 7.01
N TYR A 104 1.14 19.04 7.67
CA TYR A 104 1.21 18.89 9.11
C TYR A 104 2.13 19.96 9.69
N TYR A 105 1.62 20.76 10.64
CA TYR A 105 2.32 21.85 11.30
C TYR A 105 2.56 21.47 12.75
N TRP A 106 3.81 21.30 13.13
CA TRP A 106 4.21 20.93 14.47
C TRP A 106 4.77 22.14 15.19
N TYR A 107 3.99 22.68 16.15
CA TYR A 107 4.41 23.78 17.00
C TYR A 107 5.17 23.20 18.17
N ILE A 108 6.42 23.68 18.34
CA ILE A 108 7.36 23.22 19.35
C ILE A 108 7.81 24.37 20.24
N CYS A 109 8.34 24.05 21.41
CA CYS A 109 9.14 24.98 22.18
C CYS A 109 10.54 24.42 22.44
N ALA A 110 11.52 25.32 22.42
CA ALA A 110 12.92 24.99 22.68
C ALA A 110 13.66 26.21 23.22
N HIS A 111 14.81 25.98 23.88
CA HIS A 111 15.70 27.05 24.30
C HIS A 111 16.31 27.74 23.08
N SER A 112 16.24 29.08 23.04
CA SER A 112 16.72 29.93 21.96
C SER A 112 18.14 30.42 22.19
N LYS A 113 19.06 30.06 21.33
CA LYS A 113 20.42 30.65 21.28
C LYS A 113 20.43 32.15 21.03
N LEU A 114 19.35 32.71 20.47
CA LEU A 114 19.27 34.10 20.05
C LEU A 114 19.02 35.03 21.25
N THR A 115 18.24 34.60 22.23
CA THR A 115 17.78 35.44 23.34
C THR A 115 18.15 34.86 24.69
N GLY A 116 18.47 33.57 24.80
CA GLY A 116 18.75 32.86 26.08
C GLY A 116 17.47 32.53 26.87
N GLY A 117 16.28 32.70 26.26
CA GLY A 117 14.99 32.28 26.81
C GLY A 117 14.42 31.08 26.06
N MET A 118 13.17 30.71 26.38
CA MET A 118 12.42 29.71 25.60
C MET A 118 11.70 30.41 24.45
N ALA A 119 11.54 29.70 23.33
CA ALA A 119 10.89 30.22 22.15
C ALA A 119 9.96 29.20 21.52
N ILE A 120 8.93 29.68 20.83
CA ILE A 120 8.00 28.85 20.05
C ILE A 120 8.48 28.79 18.61
N GLY A 121 8.61 27.59 18.07
CA GLY A 121 8.93 27.30 16.67
C GLY A 121 7.78 26.59 15.97
N VAL A 122 7.89 26.43 14.66
CA VAL A 122 6.97 25.63 13.86
C VAL A 122 7.73 24.87 12.78
N ALA A 123 7.52 23.55 12.73
CA ALA A 123 8.02 22.67 11.66
C ALA A 123 6.86 22.20 10.78
N VAL A 124 7.14 21.91 9.51
CA VAL A 124 6.13 21.48 8.53
C VAL A 124 6.54 20.21 7.80
N ALA A 125 5.57 19.33 7.54
CA ALA A 125 5.73 18.12 6.77
C ALA A 125 4.52 17.87 5.85
N ASP A 126 4.72 16.99 4.85
CA ASP A 126 3.65 16.50 3.96
C ASP A 126 3.05 15.16 4.46
N SER A 127 3.58 14.59 5.53
CA SER A 127 3.13 13.35 6.17
C SER A 127 3.02 13.53 7.68
N PRO A 128 2.09 12.84 8.37
CA PRO A 128 2.00 12.89 9.84
C PRO A 128 3.25 12.33 10.55
N THR A 129 4.04 11.50 9.87
CA THR A 129 5.30 10.95 10.38
C THR A 129 6.54 11.66 9.84
N GLY A 130 6.38 12.82 9.20
CA GLY A 130 7.50 13.61 8.67
C GLY A 130 8.00 13.18 7.29
N PRO A 131 9.26 13.53 6.93
CA PRO A 131 10.19 14.33 7.75
C PRO A 131 9.71 15.77 7.93
N PHE A 132 9.83 16.30 9.14
CA PHE A 132 9.50 17.69 9.45
C PHE A 132 10.70 18.61 9.23
N LYS A 133 10.43 19.84 8.84
CA LYS A 133 11.47 20.88 8.62
C LYS A 133 11.05 22.20 9.25
N ASP A 134 12.00 22.92 9.85
CA ASP A 134 11.78 24.28 10.33
C ASP A 134 11.18 25.15 9.19
N ALA A 135 9.98 25.68 9.42
CA ALA A 135 9.25 26.42 8.41
C ALA A 135 9.80 27.84 8.18
N LEU A 136 10.53 28.39 9.14
CA LEU A 136 10.91 29.82 9.17
C LEU A 136 12.43 30.05 9.22
N GLY A 137 13.25 29.08 9.65
CA GLY A 137 14.67 29.26 9.97
C GLY A 137 14.93 30.19 11.17
N LYS A 138 13.88 30.49 11.94
CA LYS A 138 13.89 31.34 13.13
C LYS A 138 12.67 31.03 14.00
N PRO A 139 12.64 31.41 15.28
CA PRO A 139 11.45 31.27 16.11
C PRO A 139 10.21 31.95 15.51
N LEU A 140 9.04 31.34 15.69
CA LEU A 140 7.75 31.96 15.41
C LEU A 140 7.46 33.05 16.47
N PHE A 141 7.83 32.78 17.73
CA PHE A 141 7.75 33.73 18.82
C PHE A 141 8.95 33.57 19.79
N ASP A 142 9.64 34.67 20.06
CA ASP A 142 10.78 34.73 20.98
C ASP A 142 10.86 36.14 21.56
N ASN A 143 10.65 36.27 22.89
CA ASN A 143 10.75 37.53 23.60
C ASN A 143 11.82 37.49 24.71
N GLY A 144 12.65 36.44 24.74
CA GLY A 144 13.70 36.24 25.72
C GLY A 144 13.23 35.74 27.09
N ASN A 145 11.94 35.42 27.23
CA ASN A 145 11.39 34.95 28.50
C ASN A 145 11.39 33.43 28.54
N TRP A 146 11.37 32.90 29.78
CA TRP A 146 11.27 31.45 30.02
C TRP A 146 9.85 30.91 29.89
N ASP A 147 8.85 31.76 29.89
CA ASP A 147 7.44 31.39 29.87
C ASP A 147 6.90 31.03 28.46
N ASN A 148 7.76 30.98 27.43
CA ASN A 148 7.38 30.57 26.08
C ASN A 148 7.50 29.06 25.89
N ILE A 149 6.67 28.26 26.57
CA ILE A 149 6.64 26.80 26.51
C ILE A 149 5.22 26.30 26.23
N ASP A 150 5.11 25.02 25.88
CA ASP A 150 3.88 24.24 25.80
C ASP A 150 2.87 24.81 24.79
N PRO A 151 3.21 24.95 23.51
CA PRO A 151 2.28 25.44 22.52
C PRO A 151 1.15 24.43 22.27
N THR A 152 -0.09 24.94 22.23
CA THR A 152 -1.30 24.21 21.83
C THR A 152 -2.02 24.91 20.71
N VAL A 153 -2.48 24.19 19.69
CA VAL A 153 -3.09 24.72 18.47
C VAL A 153 -4.43 24.07 18.19
N TRP A 154 -5.39 24.89 17.78
CA TRP A 154 -6.72 24.45 17.35
C TRP A 154 -7.21 25.26 16.17
N MET A 155 -7.84 24.60 15.21
CA MET A 155 -8.54 25.24 14.09
C MET A 155 -10.05 25.15 14.30
N ASP A 156 -10.70 26.32 14.29
CA ASP A 156 -12.15 26.42 14.44
C ASP A 156 -12.88 26.11 13.13
N GLU A 157 -14.18 25.90 13.19
CA GLU A 157 -15.04 25.56 12.05
C GLU A 157 -15.05 26.61 10.95
N ASP A 158 -14.74 27.88 11.28
CA ASP A 158 -14.59 28.98 10.32
C ASP A 158 -13.21 29.05 9.63
N GLY A 159 -12.33 28.09 9.95
CA GLY A 159 -10.96 28.01 9.41
C GLY A 159 -9.95 28.91 10.11
N GLN A 160 -10.34 29.64 11.16
CA GLN A 160 -9.41 30.41 11.98
C GLN A 160 -8.66 29.49 12.93
N ALA A 161 -7.32 29.47 12.84
CA ALA A 161 -6.46 28.75 13.76
C ALA A 161 -6.01 29.64 14.91
N TYR A 162 -5.99 29.06 16.12
CA TYR A 162 -5.58 29.71 17.36
C TYR A 162 -4.41 28.95 17.95
N LEU A 163 -3.38 29.68 18.40
CA LEU A 163 -2.23 29.15 19.11
C LEU A 163 -2.23 29.72 20.54
N TYR A 164 -2.08 28.85 21.55
CA TYR A 164 -1.88 29.24 22.95
C TYR A 164 -0.59 28.61 23.45
N TRP A 165 0.08 29.24 24.43
CA TRP A 165 1.27 28.74 25.10
C TRP A 165 1.55 29.46 26.43
N GLY A 166 2.39 28.87 27.27
CA GLY A 166 3.04 29.60 28.35
C GLY A 166 2.93 29.03 29.78
N ASN A 167 3.88 29.43 30.64
CA ASN A 167 4.00 29.10 32.06
C ASN A 167 4.62 30.29 32.82
N PRO A 168 4.00 30.91 33.86
CA PRO A 168 2.61 30.73 34.27
C PRO A 168 1.64 31.66 33.52
N HIS A 169 2.14 32.39 32.56
CA HIS A 169 1.34 33.30 31.74
C HIS A 169 0.79 32.56 30.52
N LEU A 170 -0.50 32.63 30.27
CA LEU A 170 -1.13 32.05 29.12
C LEU A 170 -1.21 33.08 27.99
N TYR A 171 -0.37 32.89 26.97
CA TYR A 171 -0.38 33.67 25.73
C TYR A 171 -1.33 33.08 24.70
N TYR A 172 -1.76 33.93 23.74
CA TYR A 172 -2.54 33.49 22.60
C TYR A 172 -2.19 34.29 21.35
N ALA A 173 -2.41 33.65 20.19
CA ALA A 173 -2.35 34.31 18.89
C ALA A 173 -3.39 33.71 17.93
N LYS A 174 -3.88 34.52 17.00
CA LYS A 174 -4.52 34.03 15.79
C LYS A 174 -3.46 33.79 14.73
N LEU A 175 -3.49 32.65 14.09
CA LEU A 175 -2.62 32.33 12.96
C LEU A 175 -3.24 32.81 11.65
N ASN A 176 -2.39 33.20 10.71
CA ASN A 176 -2.77 33.37 9.32
C ASN A 176 -3.04 32.00 8.66
N GLU A 177 -3.57 32.02 7.45
CA GLU A 177 -3.86 30.80 6.69
C GLU A 177 -2.61 29.97 6.36
N ASP A 178 -1.44 30.60 6.34
CA ASP A 178 -0.13 29.97 6.13
C ASP A 178 0.31 29.09 7.31
N MET A 179 -0.35 29.21 8.48
CA MET A 179 -0.04 28.48 9.74
C MET A 179 1.35 28.77 10.31
N ILE A 180 2.12 29.68 9.75
CA ILE A 180 3.51 30.01 10.15
C ILE A 180 3.72 31.49 10.46
N SER A 181 2.64 32.25 10.56
CA SER A 181 2.68 33.69 10.91
C SER A 181 1.44 34.09 11.71
N PHE A 182 1.59 35.17 12.50
CA PHE A 182 0.50 35.70 13.31
C PHE A 182 -0.31 36.78 12.58
N LYS A 183 -1.62 36.69 12.74
CA LYS A 183 -2.55 37.71 12.23
C LYS A 183 -2.37 39.01 13.00
N GLY A 184 -2.17 40.13 12.30
CA GLY A 184 -1.96 41.45 12.90
C GLY A 184 -0.54 41.72 13.40
N GLY A 185 0.41 40.77 13.22
CA GLY A 185 1.81 40.90 13.65
C GLY A 185 2.01 40.69 15.16
N ILE A 186 3.28 40.78 15.59
CA ILE A 186 3.65 40.60 17.01
C ILE A 186 4.00 41.96 17.66
N ASP A 187 3.35 42.27 18.77
CA ASP A 187 3.95 43.10 19.81
C ASP A 187 4.22 42.23 21.05
N ALA A 188 5.42 41.69 21.12
CA ALA A 188 5.86 40.80 22.19
C ALA A 188 5.81 41.38 23.60
N LYS A 189 5.61 42.69 23.75
CA LYS A 189 5.52 43.40 25.03
C LYS A 189 4.08 43.76 25.45
N ALA A 190 3.12 43.60 24.58
CA ALA A 190 1.74 43.98 24.86
C ALA A 190 1.05 42.98 25.79
N ALA A 191 0.78 43.41 27.02
CA ALA A 191 -0.23 42.76 27.83
C ALA A 191 -1.61 42.95 27.21
N VAL A 192 -2.44 41.92 27.09
CA VAL A 192 -3.66 41.97 26.29
C VAL A 192 -4.85 41.40 27.05
N ASP A 193 -5.97 41.96 26.77
CA ASP A 193 -7.29 41.76 27.37
C ASP A 193 -8.25 40.93 26.48
N GLY A 194 -7.71 40.08 25.58
CA GLY A 194 -8.52 39.30 24.63
C GLY A 194 -9.07 40.09 23.45
N LYS A 195 -8.65 41.32 23.24
CA LYS A 195 -9.12 42.20 22.16
C LYS A 195 -8.14 42.33 20.98
N ARG A 196 -6.91 41.83 21.13
CA ARG A 196 -5.88 41.86 20.10
C ARG A 196 -5.71 40.47 19.46
N GLU A 197 -5.08 40.44 18.30
CA GLU A 197 -4.83 39.18 17.57
C GLU A 197 -3.70 38.35 18.18
N VAL A 198 -2.78 38.95 18.92
CA VAL A 198 -1.76 38.31 19.77
C VAL A 198 -1.78 38.97 21.15
N GLY A 199 -1.73 38.13 22.19
CA GLY A 199 -1.76 38.70 23.51
C GLY A 199 -1.65 37.69 24.67
N ARG A 200 -2.05 38.13 25.85
CA ARG A 200 -2.02 37.34 27.08
C ARG A 200 -3.41 37.30 27.70
N ILE A 201 -3.85 36.12 28.11
CA ILE A 201 -5.11 35.94 28.86
C ILE A 201 -4.93 36.52 30.27
N VAL A 202 -5.92 37.24 30.75
CA VAL A 202 -5.96 37.66 32.17
C VAL A 202 -6.37 36.48 33.01
N MET A 203 -5.44 36.04 33.82
CA MET A 203 -5.63 34.89 34.73
C MET A 203 -6.35 35.35 35.99
N THR A 204 -7.60 34.90 36.19
CA THR A 204 -8.40 35.16 37.35
C THR A 204 -8.73 33.86 38.06
N GLU A 205 -8.97 33.91 39.41
CA GLU A 205 -9.37 32.72 40.15
C GLU A 205 -10.69 32.12 39.61
N GLU A 206 -11.63 32.98 39.24
CA GLU A 206 -12.90 32.52 38.63
C GLU A 206 -12.68 31.81 37.30
N GLY A 207 -11.70 32.27 36.56
CA GLY A 207 -11.35 31.74 35.24
C GLY A 207 -10.48 30.50 35.26
N PHE A 208 -9.51 30.42 36.18
CA PHE A 208 -8.43 29.42 36.10
C PHE A 208 -8.05 28.78 37.45
N GLY A 209 -8.92 28.86 38.43
CA GLY A 209 -8.69 28.28 39.75
C GLY A 209 -7.86 29.16 40.69
N SER A 210 -7.84 28.80 41.97
CA SER A 210 -7.22 29.60 43.02
C SER A 210 -5.79 29.13 43.34
N PRO A 211 -4.85 30.08 43.50
CA PRO A 211 -3.54 29.78 44.09
C PRO A 211 -3.59 29.58 45.60
N ASP A 212 -4.74 29.83 46.24
CA ASP A 212 -4.90 29.79 47.72
C ASP A 212 -5.63 28.50 48.12
N VAL A 213 -4.94 27.64 48.84
CA VAL A 213 -5.48 26.36 49.35
C VAL A 213 -6.66 26.57 50.32
N GLU A 214 -6.68 27.65 51.11
CA GLU A 214 -7.72 27.91 52.08
C GLU A 214 -9.07 28.28 51.47
N LYS A 215 -9.10 28.78 50.26
CA LYS A 215 -10.33 29.13 49.53
C LYS A 215 -10.99 27.94 48.83
N ARG A 216 -10.43 26.75 48.97
CA ARG A 216 -10.91 25.55 48.33
C ARG A 216 -11.88 24.76 49.19
N ASP A 217 -12.49 23.78 48.54
CA ASP A 217 -13.16 22.69 49.25
C ASP A 217 -12.24 22.15 50.36
N SER A 218 -12.73 22.15 51.60
CA SER A 218 -11.97 21.74 52.77
C SER A 218 -11.40 20.32 52.71
N THR A 219 -11.78 19.54 51.76
CA THR A 219 -11.26 18.19 51.51
C THR A 219 -9.98 18.15 50.69
N ARG A 220 -9.62 19.24 49.97
CA ARG A 220 -8.44 19.33 49.09
C ARG A 220 -7.25 19.99 49.82
N LYS A 221 -6.04 19.44 49.57
CA LYS A 221 -4.80 19.87 50.21
C LYS A 221 -3.79 20.51 49.24
N TYR A 222 -4.17 20.84 48.00
CA TYR A 222 -3.29 21.40 46.98
C TYR A 222 -3.99 22.51 46.19
N LYS A 223 -3.19 23.38 45.55
CA LYS A 223 -3.65 24.47 44.69
C LYS A 223 -4.29 23.93 43.41
N ASP A 224 -5.13 24.72 42.73
CA ASP A 224 -5.72 24.35 41.44
C ASP A 224 -5.64 25.43 40.37
N CYS A 225 -4.82 26.45 40.61
CA CYS A 225 -4.55 27.47 39.58
C CYS A 225 -3.72 26.90 38.41
N TYR A 226 -3.95 27.51 37.25
CA TYR A 226 -3.14 27.25 36.06
C TYR A 226 -1.64 27.33 36.38
N THR A 227 -0.88 26.34 35.85
CA THR A 227 0.59 26.29 35.94
C THR A 227 1.18 26.34 34.54
N GLU A 228 0.91 25.31 33.70
CA GLU A 228 1.48 25.12 32.36
C GLU A 228 0.68 24.12 31.55
N GLY A 229 1.20 23.61 30.43
CA GLY A 229 0.64 22.53 29.66
C GLY A 229 -0.78 22.81 29.14
N PRO A 230 -1.07 23.98 28.54
CA PRO A 230 -2.42 24.24 28.02
C PRO A 230 -2.76 23.28 26.90
N TRP A 231 -3.97 22.73 26.94
CA TRP A 231 -4.57 22.02 25.82
C TRP A 231 -5.87 22.71 25.43
N PHE A 232 -5.85 23.42 24.31
CA PHE A 232 -6.98 24.18 23.80
C PHE A 232 -7.78 23.39 22.79
N MET A 233 -9.10 23.31 23.00
CA MET A 233 -9.99 22.60 22.06
C MET A 233 -11.40 23.20 22.07
N LYS A 234 -12.20 22.86 21.03
CA LYS A 234 -13.63 23.17 20.96
C LYS A 234 -14.46 21.92 20.78
N ARG A 235 -15.60 21.85 21.47
CA ARG A 235 -16.60 20.80 21.26
C ARG A 235 -17.99 21.41 21.29
N GLY A 236 -18.70 21.32 20.17
CA GLY A 236 -19.97 22.00 19.98
C GLY A 236 -19.84 23.51 20.13
N LYS A 237 -20.55 24.11 21.10
CA LYS A 237 -20.54 25.56 21.34
C LYS A 237 -19.56 25.99 22.45
N ASN A 238 -18.78 25.07 22.99
CA ASN A 238 -17.90 25.30 24.14
C ASN A 238 -16.44 25.23 23.70
N TYR A 239 -15.64 26.17 24.16
CA TYR A 239 -14.19 26.11 24.16
C TYR A 239 -13.73 25.60 25.53
N TYR A 240 -12.69 24.80 25.51
CA TYR A 240 -12.08 24.20 26.67
C TYR A 240 -10.60 24.55 26.69
N MET A 241 -10.10 24.87 27.86
CA MET A 241 -8.69 24.99 28.16
C MET A 241 -8.39 24.02 29.32
N LEU A 242 -7.74 22.90 28.99
CA LEU A 242 -7.23 21.96 29.98
C LEU A 242 -5.79 22.35 30.29
N TYR A 243 -5.30 22.06 31.49
CA TYR A 243 -3.96 22.47 31.86
C TYR A 243 -3.46 21.71 33.10
N ALA A 244 -2.15 21.63 33.23
CA ALA A 244 -1.47 21.28 34.47
C ALA A 244 -1.72 22.36 35.51
N ALA A 245 -2.13 21.98 36.72
CA ALA A 245 -2.63 22.89 37.73
C ALA A 245 -1.95 22.66 39.09
N GLY A 246 -1.88 23.75 39.87
CA GLY A 246 -1.49 23.72 41.30
C GLY A 246 0.00 23.81 41.57
N GLY A 247 0.83 23.87 40.56
CA GLY A 247 2.28 23.76 40.66
C GLY A 247 2.73 22.33 40.97
N VAL A 248 4.00 22.07 41.00
CA VAL A 248 4.58 20.74 41.24
C VAL A 248 4.36 20.28 42.68
N PRO A 249 3.79 19.05 42.94
CA PRO A 249 3.29 18.11 41.96
C PRO A 249 1.96 18.55 41.31
N GLU A 250 1.78 18.20 40.04
CA GLU A 250 0.70 18.66 39.17
C GLU A 250 -0.46 17.68 39.10
N HIS A 251 -1.65 18.24 38.92
CA HIS A 251 -2.88 17.56 38.55
C HIS A 251 -3.46 18.22 37.30
N ILE A 252 -4.46 17.64 36.67
CA ILE A 252 -5.09 18.23 35.48
C ILE A 252 -6.43 18.87 35.87
N ALA A 253 -6.57 20.17 35.52
CA ALA A 253 -7.80 20.93 35.67
C ALA A 253 -8.23 21.55 34.35
N TYR A 254 -9.39 22.16 34.30
CA TYR A 254 -9.86 22.79 33.10
C TYR A 254 -10.78 23.98 33.33
N SER A 255 -10.84 24.81 32.27
CA SER A 255 -11.75 25.95 32.21
C SER A 255 -12.59 25.88 30.94
N MET A 256 -13.76 26.44 30.93
CA MET A 256 -14.66 26.52 29.78
C MET A 256 -15.01 27.97 29.44
N SER A 257 -15.28 28.21 28.15
CA SER A 257 -15.77 29.49 27.62
C SER A 257 -16.71 29.29 26.46
N LYS A 258 -17.46 30.34 26.10
CA LYS A 258 -18.26 30.42 24.88
C LYS A 258 -17.50 31.10 23.72
N LYS A 259 -16.33 31.64 23.99
CA LYS A 259 -15.48 32.36 23.04
C LYS A 259 -14.05 31.94 23.21
N PRO A 260 -13.22 31.95 22.16
CA PRO A 260 -11.84 31.47 22.21
C PRO A 260 -10.98 32.21 23.24
N PHE A 261 -11.25 33.49 23.51
CA PHE A 261 -10.45 34.31 24.43
C PHE A 261 -11.15 34.57 25.80
N GLY A 262 -12.21 33.84 26.10
CA GLY A 262 -12.96 34.02 27.34
C GLY A 262 -14.19 34.96 27.17
N PRO A 263 -14.87 35.33 28.28
CA PRO A 263 -14.41 35.05 29.68
C PRO A 263 -14.38 33.53 29.95
N TRP A 264 -13.35 33.13 30.65
CA TRP A 264 -13.16 31.74 31.10
C TRP A 264 -13.83 31.51 32.46
N LYS A 265 -14.27 30.29 32.69
CA LYS A 265 -14.82 29.82 33.96
C LYS A 265 -14.13 28.52 34.34
N TYR A 266 -13.50 28.51 35.48
CA TYR A 266 -12.92 27.29 36.10
C TYR A 266 -14.01 26.27 36.35
N MET A 267 -13.79 25.02 35.96
CA MET A 267 -14.78 23.95 36.03
C MET A 267 -14.39 22.83 36.99
N GLY A 268 -13.14 22.82 37.50
CA GLY A 268 -12.63 21.82 38.43
C GLY A 268 -11.56 20.93 37.81
N GLU A 269 -11.30 19.82 38.47
CA GLU A 269 -10.33 18.82 38.07
C GLU A 269 -10.93 17.88 37.01
N ILE A 270 -10.04 17.35 36.16
CA ILE A 270 -10.28 16.19 35.32
C ILE A 270 -9.54 14.98 35.90
N MET A 271 -8.25 15.14 36.19
CA MET A 271 -7.42 14.08 36.77
C MET A 271 -6.85 14.59 38.07
N PRO A 272 -7.27 14.01 39.23
CA PRO A 272 -6.78 14.39 40.55
C PRO A 272 -5.28 14.11 40.70
N LEU A 273 -4.68 14.74 41.73
CA LEU A 273 -3.31 14.42 42.10
C LEU A 273 -3.25 12.97 42.63
N GLU A 274 -2.58 12.10 41.91
CA GLU A 274 -2.38 10.69 42.23
C GLU A 274 -0.90 10.33 42.18
N ASP A 275 -0.51 9.27 42.89
CA ASP A 275 0.87 8.78 42.85
C ASP A 275 1.14 8.02 41.54
N THR A 276 1.48 8.75 40.50
CA THR A 276 1.82 8.23 39.19
C THR A 276 3.31 7.95 39.04
N GLY A 277 4.13 8.34 40.01
CA GLY A 277 5.59 8.31 39.91
C GLY A 277 6.21 9.50 39.13
N SER A 278 5.39 10.36 38.52
CA SER A 278 5.78 11.66 37.95
C SER A 278 5.28 12.79 38.83
N PHE A 279 6.04 13.89 38.92
CA PHE A 279 5.63 15.12 39.66
C PHE A 279 5.07 16.19 38.69
N THR A 280 5.14 15.99 37.37
CA THR A 280 4.46 16.79 36.35
C THR A 280 3.35 15.98 35.69
N ASN A 281 2.38 16.66 35.04
CA ASN A 281 1.35 16.02 34.24
C ASN A 281 0.86 16.93 33.13
N HIS A 282 0.95 16.47 31.88
CA HIS A 282 0.35 17.13 30.73
C HIS A 282 -0.69 16.23 30.08
N CYS A 283 -1.71 16.83 29.50
CA CYS A 283 -2.76 16.07 28.85
C CYS A 283 -2.96 16.44 27.37
N GLY A 284 -3.45 15.45 26.62
CA GLY A 284 -4.02 15.62 25.28
C GLY A 284 -5.36 14.91 25.16
N VAL A 285 -6.33 15.50 24.48
CA VAL A 285 -7.68 14.92 24.35
C VAL A 285 -8.08 14.83 22.90
N THR A 286 -8.67 13.70 22.54
CA THR A 286 -9.18 13.52 21.17
C THR A 286 -10.37 12.57 21.13
N ASP A 287 -11.21 12.73 20.09
CA ASP A 287 -12.22 11.74 19.71
C ASP A 287 -11.64 10.87 18.57
N PHE A 288 -11.75 9.55 18.68
CA PHE A 288 -11.33 8.62 17.66
C PHE A 288 -12.30 7.45 17.54
N LYS A 289 -12.76 7.16 16.30
CA LYS A 289 -13.73 6.08 16.01
C LYS A 289 -14.94 6.06 16.95
N GLY A 290 -15.47 7.25 17.27
CA GLY A 290 -16.69 7.42 18.07
C GLY A 290 -16.52 7.30 19.58
N LYS A 291 -15.30 7.25 20.08
CA LYS A 291 -14.94 7.24 21.49
C LYS A 291 -14.05 8.43 21.82
N SER A 292 -14.04 8.87 23.09
CA SER A 292 -13.19 9.96 23.57
C SER A 292 -12.07 9.41 24.43
N TYR A 293 -10.85 9.93 24.20
CA TYR A 293 -9.63 9.47 24.86
C TYR A 293 -8.88 10.63 25.50
N PHE A 294 -8.40 10.37 26.70
CA PHE A 294 -7.61 11.28 27.51
C PHE A 294 -6.19 10.71 27.64
N PHE A 295 -5.22 11.38 27.04
CA PHE A 295 -3.81 11.06 27.12
C PHE A 295 -3.14 11.88 28.20
N TYR A 296 -2.20 11.29 28.89
CA TYR A 296 -1.43 11.93 29.95
C TYR A 296 -0.09 11.22 30.14
N HIS A 297 0.78 11.70 31.02
CA HIS A 297 2.00 10.97 31.32
C HIS A 297 2.11 10.56 32.77
N THR A 298 2.88 9.51 33.01
CA THR A 298 3.20 8.94 34.35
C THR A 298 4.71 8.74 34.45
N GLY A 299 5.19 8.41 35.66
CA GLY A 299 6.59 8.00 35.90
C GLY A 299 6.78 6.48 36.02
N LYS A 300 5.90 5.66 35.43
CA LYS A 300 5.89 4.19 35.64
C LYS A 300 7.12 3.46 35.12
N LEU A 301 7.80 3.98 34.10
CA LEU A 301 9.04 3.38 33.58
C LEU A 301 10.30 3.90 34.28
N GLY A 302 10.51 5.22 34.26
CA GLY A 302 11.74 5.83 34.80
C GLY A 302 11.61 6.49 36.15
N GLY A 303 10.43 7.04 36.44
CA GLY A 303 10.18 7.85 37.61
C GLY A 303 10.79 9.25 37.54
N GLY A 304 10.24 10.21 38.29
CA GLY A 304 10.73 11.59 38.32
C GLY A 304 10.76 12.25 36.95
N PHE A 305 11.95 12.48 36.40
CA PHE A 305 12.17 13.06 35.07
C PHE A 305 12.02 12.06 33.93
N GLY A 306 11.94 10.76 34.21
CA GLY A 306 11.73 9.71 33.20
C GLY A 306 10.25 9.38 33.08
N ARG A 307 9.55 10.11 32.21
CA ARG A 307 8.08 10.02 32.06
C ARG A 307 7.67 8.93 31.06
N SER A 308 6.39 8.58 31.05
CA SER A 308 5.81 7.60 30.11
C SER A 308 4.34 7.89 29.84
N VAL A 309 3.97 7.93 28.56
CA VAL A 309 2.61 8.25 28.09
C VAL A 309 1.62 7.13 28.42
N ALA A 310 0.44 7.51 28.88
CA ALA A 310 -0.68 6.66 29.18
C ALA A 310 -1.99 7.19 28.57
N VAL A 311 -3.03 6.36 28.49
CA VAL A 311 -4.32 6.73 27.89
C VAL A 311 -5.49 6.09 28.63
N GLU A 312 -6.59 6.86 28.80
CA GLU A 312 -7.87 6.42 29.34
C GLU A 312 -9.01 6.71 28.37
N GLU A 313 -10.00 5.83 28.29
CA GLU A 313 -11.27 6.09 27.60
C GLU A 313 -12.23 6.78 28.57
N PHE A 314 -12.94 7.82 28.13
CA PHE A 314 -13.92 8.51 28.94
C PHE A 314 -15.17 8.89 28.12
N LYS A 315 -16.21 9.36 28.83
CA LYS A 315 -17.40 9.93 28.22
C LYS A 315 -17.69 11.27 28.89
N TYR A 316 -17.89 12.31 28.05
CA TYR A 316 -18.34 13.61 28.56
C TYR A 316 -19.67 13.48 29.29
N ASN A 317 -19.86 14.29 30.35
CA ASN A 317 -21.14 14.46 30.99
C ASN A 317 -22.18 15.03 30.02
N ALA A 318 -23.47 14.92 30.36
CA ALA A 318 -24.58 15.36 29.50
C ALA A 318 -24.55 16.87 29.21
N ASP A 319 -23.98 17.67 30.10
CA ASP A 319 -23.80 19.13 29.98
C ASP A 319 -22.51 19.51 29.21
N GLY A 320 -21.74 18.54 28.80
CA GLY A 320 -20.46 18.72 28.09
C GLY A 320 -19.26 18.90 29.01
N THR A 321 -19.39 18.76 30.31
CA THR A 321 -18.26 18.79 31.26
C THR A 321 -17.49 17.47 31.23
N PHE A 322 -16.24 17.48 31.72
CA PHE A 322 -15.44 16.28 31.91
C PHE A 322 -15.85 15.54 33.19
N PRO A 323 -15.86 14.20 33.20
CA PRO A 323 -15.87 13.43 34.46
C PRO A 323 -14.49 13.50 35.12
N ILE A 324 -14.39 13.04 36.35
CA ILE A 324 -13.10 12.71 36.97
C ILE A 324 -12.56 11.44 36.28
N ILE A 325 -11.31 11.51 35.84
CA ILE A 325 -10.58 10.42 35.20
C ILE A 325 -9.41 10.03 36.10
N HIS A 326 -9.33 8.76 36.49
CA HIS A 326 -8.24 8.20 37.27
C HIS A 326 -7.26 7.48 36.37
N HIS A 327 -5.98 7.50 36.71
CA HIS A 327 -5.00 6.71 35.98
C HIS A 327 -5.20 5.21 36.23
N THR A 328 -5.05 4.39 35.20
CA THR A 328 -5.12 2.94 35.33
C THR A 328 -3.87 2.25 34.73
N GLN A 329 -3.62 1.03 35.18
CA GLN A 329 -2.58 0.19 34.58
C GLN A 329 -3.14 -0.60 33.36
N GLU A 330 -4.44 -0.79 33.33
CA GLU A 330 -5.16 -1.55 32.32
C GLU A 330 -5.29 -0.78 30.99
N GLY A 331 -5.38 0.56 31.05
CA GLY A 331 -5.56 1.41 29.89
C GLY A 331 -6.91 1.17 29.19
N VAL A 332 -6.91 1.11 27.85
CA VAL A 332 -8.14 1.10 27.05
C VAL A 332 -8.40 -0.24 26.36
N ALA A 333 -9.67 -0.47 26.01
CA ALA A 333 -10.07 -1.66 25.26
C ALA A 333 -9.71 -1.53 23.77
N PRO A 334 -9.41 -2.65 23.07
CA PRO A 334 -9.17 -2.64 21.64
C PRO A 334 -10.44 -2.27 20.87
N ILE A 335 -10.25 -1.59 19.72
CA ILE A 335 -11.33 -1.19 18.81
C ILE A 335 -11.22 -1.81 17.43
N ALA A 336 -10.15 -2.56 17.18
CA ALA A 336 -9.92 -3.30 15.94
C ALA A 336 -8.97 -4.49 16.21
N THR A 337 -8.73 -5.31 15.21
CA THR A 337 -7.79 -6.44 15.24
C THR A 337 -6.63 -6.21 14.31
N LEU A 338 -5.49 -6.86 14.59
CA LEU A 338 -4.29 -6.83 13.77
C LEU A 338 -4.25 -8.04 12.84
N ASN A 339 -3.96 -7.80 11.56
CA ASN A 339 -3.85 -8.87 10.55
C ASN A 339 -2.41 -9.41 10.49
N PRO A 340 -2.17 -10.66 10.93
CA PRO A 340 -0.82 -11.25 10.96
C PRO A 340 -0.27 -11.61 9.58
N TYR A 341 -1.11 -11.65 8.55
CA TYR A 341 -0.72 -12.00 7.18
C TYR A 341 -0.19 -10.81 6.37
N LYS A 342 -0.21 -9.61 6.93
CA LYS A 342 0.53 -8.44 6.43
C LYS A 342 1.80 -8.27 7.23
N ARG A 343 2.83 -7.72 6.59
CA ARG A 343 4.05 -7.31 7.31
C ARG A 343 3.65 -6.39 8.46
N GLN A 344 4.18 -6.69 9.63
CA GLN A 344 4.05 -5.90 10.85
C GLN A 344 5.45 -5.48 11.27
N GLU A 345 5.63 -4.21 11.55
CA GLU A 345 6.89 -3.71 12.08
C GLU A 345 7.07 -4.21 13.51
N ALA A 346 8.30 -4.57 13.90
CA ALA A 346 8.58 -5.17 15.20
C ALA A 346 8.31 -4.21 16.37
N GLU A 347 8.40 -2.91 16.12
CA GLU A 347 8.06 -1.82 17.03
C GLU A 347 6.56 -1.51 17.11
N THR A 348 5.70 -2.32 16.46
CA THR A 348 4.24 -2.30 16.68
C THR A 348 3.91 -3.15 17.88
N ILE A 349 3.79 -2.53 19.04
CA ILE A 349 3.83 -3.18 20.35
C ILE A 349 2.63 -2.78 21.21
N ALA A 350 2.03 -3.75 21.90
CA ALA A 350 1.07 -3.51 22.98
C ALA A 350 1.76 -3.40 24.34
N PHE A 351 2.79 -4.21 24.55
CA PHE A 351 3.62 -4.17 25.75
C PHE A 351 4.98 -4.86 25.48
N SER A 352 6.04 -4.35 26.10
CA SER A 352 7.36 -4.97 26.03
C SER A 352 8.09 -4.93 27.38
N LYS A 353 9.08 -5.80 27.50
CA LYS A 353 10.00 -5.79 28.64
C LYS A 353 11.42 -6.12 28.17
N GLY A 354 12.35 -5.26 28.55
CA GLY A 354 13.79 -5.45 28.37
C GLY A 354 14.35 -4.91 27.04
N VAL A 355 13.50 -4.58 26.09
CA VAL A 355 13.92 -4.13 24.75
C VAL A 355 13.85 -2.61 24.60
N LYS A 356 14.58 -2.08 23.62
CA LYS A 356 14.58 -0.67 23.18
C LYS A 356 14.25 -0.57 21.72
N SER A 357 13.78 0.59 21.26
CA SER A 357 13.72 0.94 19.84
C SER A 357 14.90 1.82 19.44
N GLU A 358 15.48 1.54 18.28
CA GLU A 358 16.52 2.33 17.62
C GLU A 358 16.06 2.64 16.20
N GLN A 359 16.73 3.60 15.56
CA GLN A 359 16.38 3.98 14.19
C GLN A 359 17.63 4.27 13.36
N THR A 360 17.55 3.97 12.05
CA THR A 360 18.52 4.39 11.03
C THR A 360 17.79 4.92 9.80
N ASP A 361 18.44 5.75 9.01
CA ASP A 361 17.86 6.28 7.77
C ASP A 361 17.53 5.18 6.75
N GLU A 362 18.32 4.08 6.74
CA GLU A 362 18.18 2.99 5.79
C GLU A 362 17.04 2.02 6.16
N THR A 363 16.88 1.72 7.46
CA THR A 363 15.93 0.71 7.95
C THR A 363 14.64 1.32 8.49
N GLY A 364 14.70 2.55 9.00
CA GLY A 364 13.66 3.10 9.85
C GLY A 364 13.84 2.66 11.31
N VAL A 365 12.73 2.49 12.03
CA VAL A 365 12.74 2.02 13.43
C VAL A 365 12.81 0.50 13.48
N TYR A 366 13.51 -0.03 14.45
CA TYR A 366 13.61 -1.47 14.75
C TYR A 366 13.81 -1.70 16.23
N ILE A 367 13.59 -2.92 16.70
CA ILE A 367 13.81 -3.32 18.09
C ILE A 367 15.24 -3.79 18.29
N SER A 368 15.88 -3.23 19.32
CA SER A 368 17.24 -3.52 19.74
C SER A 368 17.34 -3.83 21.24
N GLU A 369 18.58 -3.94 21.76
CA GLU A 369 18.89 -4.26 23.16
C GLU A 369 18.15 -5.54 23.63
N ILE A 370 17.97 -6.48 22.73
CA ILE A 370 17.27 -7.74 22.98
C ILE A 370 18.20 -8.69 23.75
N HIS A 371 17.77 -9.15 24.93
CA HIS A 371 18.49 -10.09 25.75
C HIS A 371 17.63 -11.32 26.09
N ASN A 372 18.26 -12.30 26.76
CA ASN A 372 17.57 -13.53 27.13
C ASN A 372 16.39 -13.28 28.07
N ASP A 373 15.22 -13.83 27.80
CA ASP A 373 13.94 -13.70 28.49
C ASP A 373 13.23 -12.33 28.34
N ASP A 374 13.74 -11.42 27.53
CA ASP A 374 13.00 -10.26 27.09
C ASP A 374 11.82 -10.67 26.21
N TYR A 375 10.83 -9.82 26.11
CA TYR A 375 9.66 -10.13 25.30
C TYR A 375 8.92 -8.90 24.77
N ILE A 376 8.19 -9.11 23.68
CA ILE A 376 7.23 -8.18 23.10
C ILE A 376 5.86 -8.88 23.10
N LYS A 377 4.81 -8.14 23.47
CA LYS A 377 3.42 -8.55 23.36
C LYS A 377 2.73 -7.76 22.27
N VAL A 378 2.01 -8.44 21.37
CA VAL A 378 1.09 -7.86 20.39
C VAL A 378 -0.30 -8.42 20.66
N ARG A 379 -1.32 -7.54 20.67
CA ARG A 379 -2.68 -7.93 21.07
C ARG A 379 -3.62 -8.02 19.88
N GLU A 380 -4.73 -8.75 20.07
CA GLU A 380 -5.84 -8.84 19.12
C GLU A 380 -5.39 -9.27 17.72
N VAL A 381 -4.45 -10.20 17.64
CA VAL A 381 -3.97 -10.76 16.36
C VAL A 381 -5.02 -11.75 15.85
N ASP A 382 -5.62 -11.45 14.70
CA ASP A 382 -6.70 -12.25 14.12
C ASP A 382 -6.20 -13.14 12.98
N PHE A 383 -6.01 -14.43 13.27
CA PHE A 383 -5.62 -15.45 12.29
C PHE A 383 -6.79 -15.89 11.40
N GLY A 384 -8.03 -15.50 11.70
CA GLY A 384 -9.21 -15.95 11.00
C GLY A 384 -9.47 -17.46 11.20
N ASN A 385 -10.09 -18.10 10.22
CA ASN A 385 -10.49 -19.52 10.31
C ASN A 385 -9.41 -20.50 9.83
N ALA A 386 -8.32 -20.03 9.22
CA ALA A 386 -7.28 -20.87 8.65
C ALA A 386 -5.92 -20.54 9.25
N SER A 387 -5.25 -21.59 9.76
CA SER A 387 -3.90 -21.50 10.32
C SER A 387 -2.90 -20.97 9.29
N PRO A 388 -1.90 -20.17 9.71
CA PRO A 388 -0.71 -19.97 8.90
C PRO A 388 0.08 -21.27 8.74
N ASP A 389 0.90 -21.34 7.70
CA ASP A 389 1.78 -22.47 7.42
C ASP A 389 3.22 -22.19 7.88
N ALA A 390 3.62 -20.90 7.83
CA ALA A 390 4.96 -20.47 8.22
C ALA A 390 4.93 -19.13 8.96
N PHE A 391 6.05 -18.83 9.63
CA PHE A 391 6.32 -17.56 10.28
C PHE A 391 7.67 -17.03 9.81
N ALA A 392 7.77 -15.74 9.48
CA ALA A 392 8.98 -15.08 8.99
C ALA A 392 9.26 -13.80 9.77
N ILE A 393 10.55 -13.47 9.91
CA ILE A 393 11.04 -12.25 10.55
C ILE A 393 12.21 -11.67 9.77
N SER A 394 12.44 -10.37 9.92
CA SER A 394 13.72 -9.72 9.57
C SER A 394 14.52 -9.48 10.84
N ALA A 395 15.77 -9.97 10.85
CA ALA A 395 16.66 -9.80 11.97
C ALA A 395 18.10 -9.53 11.51
N ALA A 396 18.86 -8.77 12.33
CA ALA A 396 20.27 -8.48 12.11
C ALA A 396 21.08 -8.89 13.36
N CYS A 397 22.20 -9.59 13.16
CA CYS A 397 22.95 -10.18 14.26
C CYS A 397 24.46 -10.10 14.03
N SER A 398 25.16 -9.48 15.02
CA SER A 398 26.63 -9.48 15.06
C SER A 398 27.21 -10.39 16.15
N SER A 399 26.35 -10.94 17.04
CA SER A 399 26.72 -11.83 18.15
C SER A 399 26.63 -13.30 17.76
N LEU A 400 26.50 -14.17 18.77
CA LEU A 400 26.22 -15.61 18.58
C LEU A 400 24.77 -15.88 18.14
N GLY A 401 23.91 -14.85 18.18
CA GLY A 401 22.48 -15.00 17.88
C GLY A 401 21.66 -15.48 19.06
N GLY A 402 20.52 -16.03 18.75
CA GLY A 402 19.53 -16.54 19.70
C GLY A 402 18.33 -17.13 18.99
N SER A 403 17.23 -17.30 19.70
CA SER A 403 15.96 -17.66 19.08
C SER A 403 14.83 -16.73 19.49
N LEU A 404 13.87 -16.58 18.61
CA LEU A 404 12.57 -15.95 18.85
C LEU A 404 11.52 -17.06 18.93
N GLU A 405 10.83 -17.14 20.05
CA GLU A 405 9.73 -18.05 20.31
C GLU A 405 8.40 -17.30 20.28
N VAL A 406 7.40 -17.85 19.58
CA VAL A 406 6.05 -17.27 19.48
C VAL A 406 5.11 -18.06 20.36
N HIS A 407 4.60 -17.41 21.41
CA HIS A 407 3.64 -18.00 22.36
C HIS A 407 2.28 -17.32 22.26
N LEU A 408 1.18 -18.07 22.46
CA LEU A 408 -0.18 -17.55 22.43
C LEU A 408 -0.66 -17.18 23.86
N ASP A 409 -1.31 -16.03 23.97
CA ASP A 409 -2.10 -15.54 25.10
C ASP A 409 -1.34 -15.29 26.41
N LYS A 410 -0.15 -15.88 26.56
CA LYS A 410 0.75 -15.71 27.72
C LYS A 410 2.21 -15.84 27.29
N LYS A 411 3.11 -15.21 28.04
CA LYS A 411 4.57 -15.31 27.82
C LYS A 411 5.07 -16.77 27.82
N ASP A 412 4.45 -17.62 28.61
CA ASP A 412 4.69 -19.06 28.76
C ASP A 412 3.54 -19.90 28.19
N GLY A 413 2.76 -19.35 27.30
CA GLY A 413 1.63 -19.99 26.67
C GLY A 413 2.04 -21.04 25.64
N GLU A 414 1.11 -21.46 24.79
CA GLU A 414 1.38 -22.44 23.76
C GLU A 414 2.43 -21.94 22.76
N LEU A 415 3.52 -22.67 22.61
CA LEU A 415 4.56 -22.40 21.62
C LEU A 415 4.08 -22.84 20.23
N VAL A 416 3.94 -21.90 19.31
CA VAL A 416 3.38 -22.14 17.96
C VAL A 416 4.40 -21.96 16.83
N ALA A 417 5.46 -21.19 17.07
CA ALA A 417 6.58 -21.06 16.13
C ALA A 417 7.87 -20.73 16.88
N LYS A 418 9.01 -21.14 16.30
CA LYS A 418 10.35 -20.80 16.80
C LYS A 418 11.29 -20.57 15.63
N ILE A 419 12.04 -19.47 15.69
CA ILE A 419 13.07 -19.11 14.71
C ILE A 419 14.40 -18.98 15.41
N ASP A 420 15.41 -19.67 14.93
CA ASP A 420 16.78 -19.51 15.36
C ASP A 420 17.47 -18.45 14.48
N VAL A 421 17.94 -17.37 15.09
CA VAL A 421 18.65 -16.27 14.44
C VAL A 421 20.14 -16.47 14.58
N SER A 422 20.82 -16.70 13.48
CA SER A 422 22.28 -16.83 13.41
C SER A 422 22.92 -15.51 12.98
N LYS A 423 24.25 -15.45 13.08
CA LYS A 423 25.03 -14.28 12.70
C LYS A 423 24.77 -13.86 11.25
N THR A 424 24.48 -12.56 11.03
CA THR A 424 24.21 -11.98 9.70
C THR A 424 25.40 -11.15 9.17
N GLY A 425 26.38 -10.85 10.04
CA GLY A 425 27.57 -10.08 9.68
C GLY A 425 27.60 -8.65 10.23
N GLY A 426 26.54 -8.20 10.93
CA GLY A 426 26.48 -6.87 11.56
C GLY A 426 25.11 -6.62 12.21
N TRP A 427 25.04 -5.59 13.07
CA TRP A 427 23.81 -5.20 13.76
C TRP A 427 22.77 -4.54 12.84
N GLU A 428 23.16 -4.16 11.61
CA GLU A 428 22.31 -3.56 10.56
C GLU A 428 22.39 -4.37 9.25
N LYS A 429 22.95 -5.58 9.30
CA LYS A 429 22.94 -6.51 8.16
C LYS A 429 21.73 -7.43 8.27
N TRP A 430 20.64 -6.97 7.72
CA TRP A 430 19.34 -7.63 7.80
C TRP A 430 19.26 -8.88 6.94
N LYS A 431 18.63 -9.92 7.49
CA LYS A 431 18.26 -11.14 6.78
C LYS A 431 16.87 -11.59 7.20
N THR A 432 16.16 -12.18 6.27
CA THR A 432 14.90 -12.86 6.56
C THR A 432 15.20 -14.25 7.10
N PHE A 433 14.61 -14.57 8.24
CA PHE A 433 14.59 -15.90 8.84
C PHE A 433 13.15 -16.40 8.87
N SER A 434 12.95 -17.71 8.72
CA SER A 434 11.62 -18.30 8.73
C SER A 434 11.59 -19.68 9.34
N ALA A 435 10.40 -20.08 9.79
CA ALA A 435 10.16 -21.44 10.28
C ALA A 435 8.73 -21.88 9.92
N GLN A 436 8.53 -23.17 9.75
CA GLN A 436 7.21 -23.78 9.66
C GLN A 436 6.48 -23.63 11.00
N MET A 437 5.16 -23.48 10.95
CA MET A 437 4.36 -23.50 12.17
C MET A 437 4.47 -24.85 12.87
N MET A 438 4.73 -24.81 14.17
CA MET A 438 4.80 -26.02 15.01
C MET A 438 3.41 -26.57 15.35
N LYS A 439 2.40 -25.69 15.32
CA LYS A 439 1.00 -25.99 15.63
C LYS A 439 0.06 -25.15 14.80
N LYS A 440 -1.16 -25.63 14.63
CA LYS A 440 -2.23 -24.88 13.98
C LYS A 440 -2.77 -23.80 14.91
N VAL A 441 -2.95 -22.60 14.37
CA VAL A 441 -3.48 -21.43 15.08
C VAL A 441 -4.66 -20.87 14.29
N ALA A 442 -5.77 -20.55 14.96
CA ALA A 442 -6.93 -19.93 14.32
C ALA A 442 -7.68 -19.07 15.34
N GLY A 443 -8.40 -18.07 14.86
CA GLY A 443 -9.12 -17.11 15.70
C GLY A 443 -8.22 -15.97 16.16
N LYS A 444 -8.64 -15.32 17.26
CA LYS A 444 -7.96 -14.15 17.82
C LYS A 444 -7.12 -14.55 19.01
N HIS A 445 -5.89 -14.06 19.04
CA HIS A 445 -4.93 -14.31 20.11
C HIS A 445 -4.11 -13.06 20.42
N ASP A 446 -3.68 -12.93 21.67
CA ASP A 446 -2.52 -12.14 22.00
C ASP A 446 -1.27 -12.97 21.68
N ILE A 447 -0.26 -12.43 21.03
CA ILE A 447 0.99 -13.11 20.76
C ILE A 447 2.13 -12.52 21.59
N TYR A 448 3.01 -13.40 22.04
CA TYR A 448 4.22 -13.04 22.76
C TYR A 448 5.43 -13.52 21.97
N PHE A 449 6.29 -12.58 21.56
CA PHE A 449 7.60 -12.86 21.03
C PHE A 449 8.58 -12.90 22.21
N VAL A 450 9.05 -14.10 22.57
CA VAL A 450 9.97 -14.30 23.69
C VAL A 450 11.36 -14.61 23.14
N PHE A 451 12.34 -13.83 23.58
CA PHE A 451 13.71 -13.96 23.09
C PHE A 451 14.54 -14.88 23.99
N LYS A 452 15.25 -15.81 23.38
CA LYS A 452 16.06 -16.82 24.09
C LYS A 452 17.49 -16.87 23.54
N GLY A 453 18.46 -16.94 24.41
CA GLY A 453 19.87 -17.04 24.02
C GLY A 453 20.81 -16.98 25.18
N LEU A 454 22.08 -16.72 24.92
CA LEU A 454 23.12 -16.66 25.95
C LEU A 454 22.83 -15.51 26.92
N LYS A 455 22.70 -15.83 28.19
CA LYS A 455 22.42 -14.84 29.24
C LYS A 455 23.55 -13.78 29.31
N GLY A 456 23.15 -12.51 29.34
CA GLY A 456 24.05 -11.36 29.39
C GLY A 456 24.62 -10.91 28.05
N SER A 457 24.19 -11.54 26.95
CA SER A 457 24.56 -11.11 25.59
C SER A 457 23.39 -10.43 24.90
N LYS A 458 23.65 -9.37 24.12
CA LYS A 458 22.72 -8.85 23.13
C LYS A 458 22.56 -9.92 22.04
N LEU A 459 21.31 -10.30 21.71
CA LEU A 459 21.04 -11.45 20.84
C LEU A 459 21.06 -11.02 19.37
N PHE A 460 20.10 -10.19 18.97
CA PHE A 460 19.95 -9.68 17.61
C PHE A 460 19.07 -8.43 17.62
N ASN A 461 19.02 -7.71 16.51
CA ASN A 461 18.05 -6.66 16.23
C ASN A 461 16.89 -7.25 15.45
N PHE A 462 15.66 -6.74 15.64
CA PHE A 462 14.41 -7.27 15.09
C PHE A 462 13.62 -6.14 14.40
N ASP A 463 13.35 -6.27 13.09
CA ASP A 463 12.81 -5.22 12.22
C ASP A 463 11.31 -5.44 11.93
N TRP A 464 10.94 -6.61 11.43
CA TRP A 464 9.54 -6.93 11.12
C TRP A 464 9.24 -8.42 11.29
N TRP A 465 7.93 -8.74 11.34
CA TRP A 465 7.41 -10.09 11.37
C TRP A 465 6.18 -10.27 10.49
N LYS A 466 5.92 -11.51 10.08
CA LYS A 466 4.78 -11.89 9.26
C LYS A 466 4.47 -13.37 9.38
N PHE A 467 3.19 -13.70 9.48
CA PHE A 467 2.73 -15.07 9.27
C PHE A 467 2.35 -15.29 7.81
N GLU A 468 2.67 -16.45 7.27
CA GLU A 468 2.49 -16.74 5.86
C GLU A 468 1.59 -17.94 5.67
N LYS A 469 0.78 -17.86 4.60
CA LYS A 469 0.07 -19.04 4.05
C LYS A 469 0.79 -19.49 2.79
N ASN A 470 0.70 -20.79 2.50
CA ASN A 470 1.06 -21.30 1.19
C ASN A 470 0.29 -20.51 0.12
N PHE A 471 0.91 -20.29 -1.03
CA PHE A 471 0.17 -19.76 -2.15
C PHE A 471 -0.55 -20.87 -2.90
N ALA A 472 -1.66 -20.51 -3.55
CA ALA A 472 -2.42 -21.39 -4.42
C ALA A 472 -2.13 -21.06 -5.89
N ASN A 473 -1.98 -22.09 -6.72
CA ASN A 473 -1.96 -21.95 -8.16
C ASN A 473 -3.39 -21.77 -8.72
N PRO A 474 -3.60 -20.92 -9.78
CA PRO A 474 -2.60 -20.18 -10.53
C PRO A 474 -1.97 -19.08 -9.66
N VAL A 475 -0.66 -18.93 -9.72
CA VAL A 475 0.08 -17.90 -8.95
C VAL A 475 -0.28 -16.48 -9.37
N VAL A 476 -0.47 -16.26 -10.68
CA VAL A 476 -1.03 -15.03 -11.25
C VAL A 476 -2.29 -15.39 -12.03
N TRP A 477 -3.43 -15.07 -11.48
CA TRP A 477 -4.72 -15.37 -12.10
C TRP A 477 -5.24 -14.18 -12.90
N ALA A 478 -4.44 -13.72 -13.86
CA ALA A 478 -4.71 -12.64 -14.80
C ALA A 478 -4.07 -12.96 -16.15
N ASP A 479 -4.49 -12.29 -17.22
CA ASP A 479 -3.89 -12.46 -18.55
C ASP A 479 -2.44 -11.93 -18.58
N VAL A 480 -1.49 -12.84 -18.47
CA VAL A 480 -0.04 -12.57 -18.50
C VAL A 480 0.64 -13.63 -19.38
N PRO A 481 0.49 -13.53 -20.71
CA PRO A 481 0.97 -14.57 -21.60
C PRO A 481 2.45 -14.44 -21.97
N ASP A 482 3.03 -15.53 -22.47
CA ASP A 482 4.33 -15.62 -23.16
C ASP A 482 5.49 -15.07 -22.30
N VAL A 483 5.49 -15.41 -21.03
CA VAL A 483 6.41 -14.81 -20.04
C VAL A 483 7.86 -15.21 -20.25
N ASP A 484 8.74 -14.27 -19.98
CA ASP A 484 10.16 -14.51 -19.71
C ASP A 484 10.53 -13.90 -18.36
N VAL A 485 11.25 -14.65 -17.53
CA VAL A 485 11.60 -14.27 -16.17
C VAL A 485 13.09 -14.40 -15.96
N ILE A 486 13.69 -13.35 -15.41
CA ILE A 486 15.10 -13.34 -15.00
C ILE A 486 15.21 -12.96 -13.53
N ARG A 487 16.27 -13.42 -12.87
CA ARG A 487 16.67 -12.96 -11.54
C ARG A 487 17.88 -12.03 -11.64
N VAL A 488 17.78 -10.86 -10.97
CA VAL A 488 18.91 -9.95 -10.81
C VAL A 488 19.01 -9.58 -9.33
N GLY A 489 20.07 -10.03 -8.69
CA GLY A 489 20.22 -9.91 -7.25
C GLY A 489 19.11 -10.67 -6.50
N ASP A 490 18.39 -9.96 -5.64
CA ASP A 490 17.28 -10.49 -4.84
C ASP A 490 15.91 -10.27 -5.49
N SER A 491 15.86 -9.83 -6.75
CA SER A 491 14.61 -9.53 -7.44
C SER A 491 14.44 -10.38 -8.68
N PHE A 492 13.19 -10.76 -8.93
CA PHE A 492 12.74 -11.38 -10.16
C PHE A 492 12.04 -10.35 -11.03
N TYR A 493 12.32 -10.37 -12.32
CA TYR A 493 11.70 -9.50 -13.31
C TYR A 493 11.11 -10.34 -14.43
N MET A 494 9.88 -10.02 -14.77
CA MET A 494 9.08 -10.72 -15.77
C MET A 494 8.58 -9.74 -16.83
N VAL A 495 8.63 -10.15 -18.08
CA VAL A 495 7.97 -9.47 -19.19
C VAL A 495 6.85 -10.34 -19.76
N SER A 496 5.88 -9.71 -20.42
CA SER A 496 4.73 -10.39 -21.00
C SER A 496 4.23 -9.70 -22.27
N THR A 497 3.46 -10.43 -23.05
CA THR A 497 2.79 -9.94 -24.26
C THR A 497 1.59 -9.04 -23.93
N THR A 498 1.42 -7.92 -24.64
CA THR A 498 0.24 -7.05 -24.50
C THR A 498 -0.36 -6.62 -25.85
N MET A 499 0.13 -7.14 -26.95
CA MET A 499 -0.39 -6.91 -28.29
C MET A 499 -0.45 -5.41 -28.67
N HIS A 500 -1.65 -4.92 -28.97
CA HIS A 500 -1.96 -3.55 -29.36
C HIS A 500 -2.16 -2.59 -28.19
N LEU A 501 -2.09 -3.09 -26.95
CA LEU A 501 -2.28 -2.26 -25.75
C LEU A 501 -1.03 -1.41 -25.45
N MET A 502 -1.22 -0.14 -25.11
CA MET A 502 -0.15 0.82 -24.84
C MET A 502 -0.26 1.46 -23.45
N PRO A 503 0.84 1.62 -22.71
CA PRO A 503 2.21 1.20 -23.06
C PRO A 503 2.33 -0.33 -23.15
N GLY A 504 3.37 -0.81 -23.86
CA GLY A 504 3.52 -2.24 -24.16
C GLY A 504 4.75 -2.89 -23.53
N ALA A 505 4.74 -4.23 -23.49
CA ALA A 505 5.74 -5.06 -22.83
C ALA A 505 5.95 -4.65 -21.36
N PRO A 506 4.97 -4.92 -20.48
CA PRO A 506 5.07 -4.61 -19.06
C PRO A 506 6.25 -5.33 -18.42
N ILE A 507 6.97 -4.63 -17.58
CA ILE A 507 7.98 -5.19 -16.69
C ILE A 507 7.34 -5.34 -15.33
N MET A 508 7.24 -6.58 -14.87
CA MET A 508 6.71 -6.92 -13.56
C MET A 508 7.86 -7.37 -12.66
N LYS A 509 7.82 -6.97 -11.39
CA LYS A 509 8.83 -7.28 -10.39
C LYS A 509 8.22 -8.12 -9.27
N SER A 510 9.00 -9.05 -8.77
CA SER A 510 8.68 -9.84 -7.57
C SER A 510 9.93 -10.07 -6.73
N LYS A 511 9.74 -10.28 -5.44
CA LYS A 511 10.78 -10.76 -4.52
C LYS A 511 10.64 -12.24 -4.18
N ASP A 512 9.48 -12.84 -4.50
CA ASP A 512 9.08 -14.17 -4.04
C ASP A 512 8.47 -15.07 -5.12
N LEU A 513 8.44 -14.64 -6.39
CA LEU A 513 7.79 -15.29 -7.54
C LEU A 513 6.25 -15.43 -7.42
N VAL A 514 5.66 -14.96 -6.34
CA VAL A 514 4.22 -15.07 -6.03
C VAL A 514 3.53 -13.71 -6.10
N ASN A 515 4.12 -12.72 -5.47
CA ASN A 515 3.60 -11.36 -5.43
C ASN A 515 4.27 -10.52 -6.50
N TRP A 516 3.52 -10.17 -7.54
CA TRP A 516 4.00 -9.41 -8.69
C TRP A 516 3.37 -8.03 -8.74
N GLU A 517 4.15 -7.03 -9.13
CA GLU A 517 3.68 -5.67 -9.42
C GLU A 517 4.30 -5.15 -10.71
N THR A 518 3.55 -4.37 -11.50
CA THR A 518 4.10 -3.70 -12.68
C THR A 518 4.93 -2.51 -12.24
N VAL A 519 6.21 -2.49 -12.62
CA VAL A 519 7.16 -1.43 -12.25
C VAL A 519 7.56 -0.55 -13.43
N ASN A 520 7.39 -1.02 -14.69
CA ASN A 520 7.71 -0.25 -15.88
C ASN A 520 7.10 -0.88 -17.14
N TYR A 521 7.34 -0.26 -18.28
CA TYR A 521 7.07 -0.74 -19.62
C TYR A 521 8.27 -0.50 -20.53
N ILE A 522 8.52 -1.40 -21.51
CA ILE A 522 9.65 -1.26 -22.42
C ILE A 522 9.43 -0.10 -23.39
N PHE A 523 8.20 0.17 -23.78
CA PHE A 523 7.90 1.30 -24.65
C PHE A 523 6.53 1.93 -24.34
N PRO A 524 6.39 3.27 -24.48
CA PRO A 524 5.12 3.96 -24.23
C PRO A 524 4.14 3.83 -25.40
N LYS A 525 4.65 3.75 -26.66
CA LYS A 525 3.87 3.70 -27.90
C LYS A 525 4.67 2.97 -28.98
N LEU A 526 3.96 2.36 -29.94
CA LEU A 526 4.53 1.95 -31.22
C LEU A 526 4.11 2.97 -32.29
N THR A 527 5.05 3.36 -33.13
CA THR A 527 4.88 4.44 -34.13
C THR A 527 5.18 4.02 -35.56
N ASP A 528 5.46 2.74 -35.76
CA ASP A 528 5.88 2.19 -37.05
C ASP A 528 4.74 2.09 -38.08
N SER A 529 3.49 2.21 -37.60
CA SER A 529 2.33 2.20 -38.47
C SER A 529 1.24 3.16 -37.93
N PRO A 530 0.55 3.92 -38.83
CA PRO A 530 -0.56 4.78 -38.41
C PRO A 530 -1.74 3.99 -37.82
N LYS A 531 -1.80 2.67 -38.00
CA LYS A 531 -2.80 1.79 -37.44
C LYS A 531 -2.70 1.71 -35.90
N TYR A 532 -1.52 1.95 -35.32
CA TYR A 532 -1.37 2.07 -33.86
C TYR A 532 -2.10 3.30 -33.28
N ASP A 533 -2.31 4.34 -34.10
CA ASP A 533 -3.13 5.51 -33.75
C ASP A 533 -4.61 5.33 -34.13
N MET A 534 -5.03 4.14 -34.56
CA MET A 534 -6.35 3.89 -35.16
C MET A 534 -6.60 4.80 -36.39
N LYS A 535 -5.57 5.10 -37.15
CA LYS A 535 -5.62 5.78 -38.45
C LYS A 535 -5.35 4.75 -39.52
N GLU A 536 -6.08 4.78 -40.62
CA GLU A 536 -5.93 3.83 -41.73
C GLU A 536 -6.15 2.35 -41.32
N GLY A 537 -6.88 2.11 -40.24
CA GLY A 537 -7.20 0.77 -39.72
C GLY A 537 -6.86 0.62 -38.22
N THR A 538 -6.77 -0.64 -37.80
CA THR A 538 -6.48 -1.05 -36.41
C THR A 538 -5.47 -2.21 -36.42
N VAL A 539 -4.90 -2.53 -35.26
CA VAL A 539 -3.92 -3.62 -35.08
C VAL A 539 -4.35 -4.62 -34.00
N TYR A 540 -5.63 -4.89 -33.87
CA TYR A 540 -6.16 -5.80 -32.85
C TYR A 540 -5.49 -7.19 -32.91
N GLY A 541 -5.03 -7.69 -31.72
CA GLY A 541 -4.31 -8.96 -31.65
C GLY A 541 -2.94 -8.96 -32.35
N ARG A 542 -2.47 -7.81 -32.79
CA ARG A 542 -1.16 -7.55 -33.37
C ARG A 542 -0.38 -6.61 -32.46
N GLY A 543 0.79 -6.19 -32.87
CA GLY A 543 1.67 -5.36 -32.03
C GLY A 543 2.67 -6.22 -31.28
N GLN A 544 2.99 -5.88 -30.03
CA GLN A 544 4.03 -6.56 -29.28
C GLN A 544 3.61 -7.98 -28.88
N TRP A 545 4.33 -8.96 -29.36
CA TRP A 545 4.19 -10.38 -29.05
C TRP A 545 5.26 -10.83 -28.04
N ALA A 546 5.55 -12.15 -27.97
CA ALA A 546 6.48 -12.71 -26.99
C ALA A 546 7.78 -11.89 -26.91
N THR A 547 8.17 -11.57 -25.69
CA THR A 547 9.36 -10.77 -25.40
C THR A 547 10.35 -11.61 -24.62
N SER A 548 11.63 -11.58 -25.00
CA SER A 548 12.74 -12.13 -24.24
C SER A 548 13.42 -11.05 -23.44
N LEU A 549 13.69 -11.29 -22.17
CA LEU A 549 14.36 -10.37 -21.24
C LEU A 549 15.70 -10.96 -20.80
N GLN A 550 16.76 -10.16 -20.88
CA GLN A 550 18.10 -10.58 -20.48
C GLN A 550 18.80 -9.49 -19.66
N TYR A 551 19.68 -9.91 -18.76
CA TYR A 551 20.60 -9.03 -18.06
C TYR A 551 22.03 -9.50 -18.31
N HIS A 552 22.85 -8.64 -18.93
CA HIS A 552 24.22 -8.97 -19.28
C HIS A 552 25.14 -7.77 -19.04
N ARG A 553 26.23 -7.99 -18.27
CA ARG A 553 27.25 -6.99 -17.99
C ARG A 553 26.73 -5.64 -17.51
N GLY A 554 25.75 -5.66 -16.57
CA GLY A 554 25.21 -4.44 -15.96
C GLY A 554 24.13 -3.73 -16.79
N LYS A 555 23.69 -4.32 -17.90
CA LYS A 555 22.67 -3.75 -18.79
C LYS A 555 21.54 -4.73 -19.03
N PHE A 556 20.32 -4.21 -19.13
CA PHE A 556 19.12 -4.96 -19.50
C PHE A 556 18.88 -4.90 -21.01
N TYR A 557 18.42 -6.02 -21.55
CA TYR A 557 18.09 -6.18 -22.96
C TYR A 557 16.71 -6.82 -23.08
N ALA A 558 15.86 -6.28 -23.96
CA ALA A 558 14.59 -6.89 -24.32
C ALA A 558 14.49 -7.04 -25.83
N LEU A 559 14.15 -8.25 -26.26
CA LEU A 559 13.95 -8.56 -27.67
C LEU A 559 12.49 -8.93 -27.90
N PHE A 560 11.81 -8.26 -28.84
CA PHE A 560 10.45 -8.60 -29.26
C PHE A 560 10.23 -8.25 -30.73
N ALA A 561 9.28 -8.94 -31.36
CA ALA A 561 8.85 -8.65 -32.72
C ALA A 561 7.39 -8.18 -32.71
N PRO A 562 7.09 -6.94 -33.17
CA PRO A 562 5.72 -6.56 -33.45
C PRO A 562 5.18 -7.43 -34.59
N ASN A 563 4.08 -8.12 -34.35
CA ASN A 563 3.43 -8.97 -35.37
C ASN A 563 2.32 -8.21 -36.11
N ASP A 564 2.64 -7.05 -36.65
CA ASP A 564 1.72 -6.10 -37.28
C ASP A 564 1.82 -6.08 -38.81
N ASN A 565 2.88 -6.68 -39.37
CA ASN A 565 3.08 -6.75 -40.80
C ASN A 565 3.86 -8.02 -41.16
N PRO A 566 3.53 -8.74 -42.25
CA PRO A 566 4.38 -9.76 -42.79
C PRO A 566 5.73 -9.16 -43.20
N GLY A 567 6.82 -9.51 -42.52
CA GLY A 567 8.14 -8.90 -42.64
C GLY A 567 8.41 -7.74 -41.70
N GLY A 568 7.63 -7.61 -40.59
CA GLY A 568 7.92 -6.71 -39.47
C GLY A 568 9.32 -6.92 -38.90
N GLU A 569 9.84 -5.91 -38.21
CA GLU A 569 11.19 -5.94 -37.62
C GLU A 569 11.15 -6.54 -36.22
N THR A 570 12.28 -7.12 -35.80
CA THR A 570 12.52 -7.47 -34.40
C THR A 570 13.31 -6.34 -33.74
N TYR A 571 12.83 -5.89 -32.57
CA TYR A 571 13.49 -4.82 -31.84
C TYR A 571 14.35 -5.40 -30.72
N ILE A 572 15.55 -4.87 -30.56
CA ILE A 572 16.34 -4.98 -29.35
C ILE A 572 16.24 -3.63 -28.64
N CYS A 573 15.68 -3.63 -27.44
CA CYS A 573 15.63 -2.46 -26.55
C CYS A 573 16.59 -2.66 -25.40
N THR A 574 17.17 -1.56 -24.89
CA THR A 574 18.14 -1.60 -23.79
C THR A 574 17.82 -0.56 -22.72
N ALA A 575 18.21 -0.87 -21.48
CA ALA A 575 18.20 0.05 -20.36
C ALA A 575 19.36 -0.25 -19.40
N ASP A 576 19.89 0.76 -18.75
CA ASP A 576 20.90 0.59 -17.68
C ASP A 576 20.21 0.29 -16.33
N ASP A 577 18.98 0.79 -16.17
CA ASP A 577 18.08 0.48 -15.04
C ASP A 577 16.76 -0.04 -15.61
N ILE A 578 16.30 -1.19 -15.11
CA ILE A 578 15.09 -1.86 -15.60
C ILE A 578 13.82 -1.03 -15.34
N GLU A 579 13.80 -0.25 -14.26
CA GLU A 579 12.73 0.68 -13.90
C GLU A 579 12.92 2.06 -14.55
N GLY A 580 14.05 2.27 -15.22
CA GLY A 580 14.43 3.49 -15.91
C GLY A 580 13.90 3.58 -17.35
N LYS A 581 14.55 4.43 -18.13
CA LYS A 581 14.19 4.67 -19.54
C LYS A 581 14.75 3.57 -20.43
N TRP A 582 13.88 2.92 -21.18
CA TRP A 582 14.25 2.01 -22.26
C TRP A 582 14.39 2.75 -23.60
N THR A 583 15.32 2.28 -24.44
CA THR A 583 15.55 2.82 -25.79
C THR A 583 15.68 1.69 -26.80
N ILE A 584 15.18 1.90 -28.02
CA ILE A 584 15.43 0.98 -29.12
C ILE A 584 16.92 1.07 -29.48
N HIS A 585 17.62 -0.03 -29.31
CA HIS A 585 19.03 -0.16 -29.64
C HIS A 585 19.20 -0.51 -31.13
N SER A 586 18.46 -1.51 -31.59
CA SER A 586 18.55 -1.98 -33.00
C SER A 586 17.22 -2.54 -33.48
N ARG A 587 17.12 -2.62 -34.80
CA ARG A 587 16.03 -3.26 -35.54
C ARG A 587 16.63 -4.30 -36.46
N LEU A 588 16.14 -5.52 -36.37
CA LEU A 588 16.62 -6.69 -37.09
C LEU A 588 15.51 -7.25 -37.96
N GLN A 589 15.83 -8.20 -38.83
CA GLN A 589 14.82 -8.97 -39.51
C GLN A 589 13.83 -9.63 -38.53
N HIS A 590 12.64 -9.98 -39.00
CA HIS A 590 11.64 -10.61 -38.17
C HIS A 590 12.06 -11.98 -37.65
N PHE A 591 12.02 -12.15 -36.34
CA PHE A 591 12.21 -13.41 -35.61
C PHE A 591 10.97 -13.73 -34.81
N HIS A 592 10.27 -14.82 -35.18
CA HIS A 592 9.02 -15.21 -34.52
C HIS A 592 9.30 -15.88 -33.17
N ASP A 593 8.64 -15.43 -32.09
CA ASP A 593 8.73 -16.01 -30.73
C ASP A 593 10.16 -16.27 -30.27
N ALA A 594 10.97 -15.25 -30.35
CA ALA A 594 12.42 -15.36 -30.24
C ALA A 594 12.92 -15.15 -28.79
N ALA A 595 13.99 -15.88 -28.45
CA ALA A 595 14.82 -15.66 -27.28
C ALA A 595 16.16 -15.02 -27.67
N LEU A 596 16.53 -13.95 -26.97
CA LEU A 596 17.89 -13.43 -26.94
C LEU A 596 18.69 -14.20 -25.89
N PHE A 597 19.90 -14.61 -26.23
CA PHE A 597 20.78 -15.34 -25.33
C PHE A 597 22.22 -14.84 -25.46
N PHE A 598 22.87 -14.54 -24.31
CA PHE A 598 24.30 -14.24 -24.26
C PHE A 598 25.04 -15.44 -23.68
N ASP A 599 26.06 -15.93 -24.42
CA ASP A 599 26.91 -17.01 -23.96
C ASP A 599 28.10 -16.49 -23.11
N ASP A 600 28.82 -17.37 -22.44
CA ASP A 600 29.94 -17.04 -21.57
C ASP A 600 31.09 -16.34 -22.29
N ASP A 601 31.18 -16.47 -23.63
CA ASP A 601 32.16 -15.79 -24.48
C ASP A 601 31.67 -14.45 -25.05
N ASP A 602 30.59 -13.91 -24.46
CA ASP A 602 29.91 -12.66 -24.85
C ASP A 602 29.28 -12.63 -26.24
N LYS A 603 29.21 -13.74 -26.91
CA LYS A 603 28.46 -13.84 -28.16
C LYS A 603 26.96 -13.85 -27.87
N ALA A 604 26.23 -13.10 -28.65
CA ALA A 604 24.78 -13.04 -28.59
C ALA A 604 24.15 -13.88 -29.69
N TYR A 605 23.09 -14.58 -29.34
CA TYR A 605 22.33 -15.45 -30.22
C TYR A 605 20.84 -15.14 -30.13
N VAL A 606 20.15 -15.30 -31.26
CA VAL A 606 18.68 -15.28 -31.30
C VAL A 606 18.21 -16.68 -31.68
N VAL A 607 17.45 -17.33 -30.79
CA VAL A 607 16.81 -18.62 -31.04
C VAL A 607 15.32 -18.36 -31.29
N TYR A 608 14.74 -18.85 -32.36
CA TYR A 608 13.39 -18.47 -32.77
C TYR A 608 12.66 -19.57 -33.55
N GLY A 609 11.40 -19.32 -33.84
CA GLY A 609 10.59 -20.19 -34.68
C GLY A 609 10.48 -21.61 -34.13
N THR A 610 10.84 -22.62 -34.94
CA THR A 610 10.77 -24.02 -34.59
C THR A 610 12.13 -24.65 -34.21
N GLY A 611 13.07 -23.81 -33.70
CA GLY A 611 14.42 -24.21 -33.35
C GLY A 611 15.49 -23.71 -34.31
N GLU A 612 15.26 -22.58 -34.97
CA GLU A 612 16.23 -21.84 -35.76
C GLU A 612 17.08 -20.97 -34.85
N MET A 613 18.31 -20.70 -35.22
CA MET A 613 19.25 -19.83 -34.48
C MET A 613 20.10 -19.00 -35.42
N VAL A 614 20.35 -17.75 -35.04
CA VAL A 614 21.38 -16.90 -35.66
C VAL A 614 22.29 -16.34 -34.55
N GLN A 615 23.53 -16.00 -34.93
CA GLN A 615 24.44 -15.22 -34.09
C GLN A 615 24.35 -13.74 -34.48
N LEU A 616 24.28 -12.84 -33.51
CA LEU A 616 24.37 -11.41 -33.73
C LEU A 616 25.82 -10.94 -33.75
N ASN A 617 26.09 -9.83 -34.44
CA ASN A 617 27.36 -9.13 -34.36
C ASN A 617 27.53 -8.53 -32.91
N THR A 618 28.75 -8.11 -32.62
CA THR A 618 29.11 -7.59 -31.26
C THR A 618 28.25 -6.39 -30.84
N ASP A 619 27.83 -5.57 -31.79
CA ASP A 619 27.04 -4.37 -31.51
C ASP A 619 25.53 -4.66 -31.50
N LEU A 620 25.10 -5.90 -31.68
CA LEU A 620 23.69 -6.34 -31.72
C LEU A 620 22.83 -5.62 -32.79
N THR A 621 23.46 -5.18 -33.87
CA THR A 621 22.81 -4.38 -34.93
C THR A 621 22.53 -5.17 -36.19
N ASP A 622 23.11 -6.36 -36.33
CA ASP A 622 22.92 -7.23 -37.49
C ASP A 622 23.25 -8.70 -37.19
N VAL A 623 22.81 -9.57 -38.06
CA VAL A 623 23.12 -11.01 -38.00
C VAL A 623 24.49 -11.27 -38.63
N VAL A 624 25.31 -12.08 -37.98
CA VAL A 624 26.59 -12.53 -38.55
C VAL A 624 26.31 -13.36 -39.84
N PRO A 625 26.85 -12.98 -41.00
CA PRO A 625 26.61 -13.70 -42.26
C PRO A 625 26.98 -15.20 -42.14
N GLY A 626 26.07 -16.08 -42.56
CA GLY A 626 26.27 -17.53 -42.55
C GLY A 626 26.13 -18.16 -41.15
N SER A 627 25.68 -17.43 -40.17
CA SER A 627 25.46 -17.96 -38.78
C SER A 627 24.13 -18.68 -38.61
N HIS A 628 23.18 -18.54 -39.55
CA HIS A 628 21.90 -19.22 -39.48
C HIS A 628 22.08 -20.75 -39.42
N ARG A 629 21.35 -21.36 -38.45
CA ARG A 629 21.34 -22.81 -38.21
C ARG A 629 19.96 -23.26 -37.79
N LYS A 630 19.61 -24.47 -38.20
CA LYS A 630 18.55 -25.24 -37.56
C LYS A 630 19.17 -26.14 -36.50
N LEU A 631 18.74 -26.00 -35.23
CA LEU A 631 19.35 -26.66 -34.11
C LEU A 631 18.98 -28.16 -34.04
N PHE A 632 17.78 -28.51 -34.51
CA PHE A 632 17.24 -29.87 -34.56
C PHE A 632 16.14 -29.97 -35.59
N GLU A 633 15.85 -31.16 -36.07
CA GLU A 633 14.66 -31.46 -36.84
C GLU A 633 13.49 -31.75 -35.91
N ARG A 634 12.27 -31.43 -36.36
CA ARG A 634 11.06 -31.77 -35.60
C ARG A 634 10.92 -33.27 -35.53
N ASP A 635 10.67 -33.78 -34.31
CA ASP A 635 10.36 -35.20 -34.14
C ASP A 635 8.98 -35.53 -34.74
N ALA A 636 8.76 -36.81 -35.02
CA ALA A 636 7.52 -37.28 -35.61
C ALA A 636 6.27 -37.02 -34.79
N ASP A 637 6.42 -36.87 -33.49
CA ASP A 637 5.33 -36.53 -32.57
C ASP A 637 5.04 -35.04 -32.49
N GLU A 638 5.91 -34.16 -33.00
CA GLU A 638 5.71 -32.71 -33.02
C GLU A 638 4.90 -32.29 -34.26
N THR A 639 3.63 -32.70 -34.33
CA THR A 639 2.76 -32.51 -35.53
C THR A 639 1.98 -31.20 -35.52
N GLY A 640 2.03 -30.41 -34.48
CA GLY A 640 1.28 -29.17 -34.27
C GLY A 640 2.20 -27.96 -34.03
N LEU A 641 1.80 -27.12 -33.09
CA LEU A 641 2.54 -25.94 -32.65
C LEU A 641 3.86 -26.37 -31.97
N LEU A 642 4.95 -25.69 -32.31
CA LEU A 642 6.24 -25.77 -31.63
C LEU A 642 6.88 -24.38 -31.79
N GLU A 643 6.90 -23.60 -30.69
CA GLU A 643 7.37 -22.20 -30.66
C GLU A 643 7.72 -21.76 -29.24
N GLY A 644 7.86 -20.46 -28.97
CA GLY A 644 8.02 -19.89 -27.65
C GLY A 644 9.39 -20.16 -27.04
N SER A 645 10.45 -20.00 -27.83
CA SER A 645 11.83 -20.28 -27.41
C SER A 645 12.26 -19.55 -26.15
N ARG A 646 12.88 -20.26 -25.19
CA ARG A 646 13.62 -19.71 -24.04
C ARG A 646 14.92 -20.50 -23.87
N MET A 647 16.07 -19.81 -23.98
CA MET A 647 17.39 -20.44 -23.89
C MET A 647 18.04 -20.10 -22.56
N ILE A 648 18.52 -21.13 -21.87
CA ILE A 648 19.32 -20.97 -20.64
C ILE A 648 20.57 -21.84 -20.71
N LYS A 649 21.56 -21.54 -19.87
CA LYS A 649 22.76 -22.35 -19.67
C LYS A 649 22.85 -22.76 -18.20
N HIS A 650 22.99 -24.06 -17.95
CA HIS A 650 23.11 -24.59 -16.60
C HIS A 650 24.13 -25.75 -16.58
N ASN A 651 25.07 -25.70 -15.63
CA ASN A 651 26.13 -26.72 -15.50
C ASN A 651 26.87 -27.05 -16.82
N GLY A 652 27.14 -25.98 -17.62
CA GLY A 652 27.88 -26.10 -18.87
C GLY A 652 27.08 -26.66 -20.05
N LYS A 653 25.78 -26.93 -19.87
CA LYS A 653 24.87 -27.41 -20.92
C LYS A 653 23.85 -26.31 -21.29
N TYR A 654 23.40 -26.36 -22.55
CA TYR A 654 22.38 -25.49 -23.10
C TYR A 654 21.02 -26.16 -23.05
N TYR A 655 20.02 -25.42 -22.64
CA TYR A 655 18.64 -25.86 -22.53
C TYR A 655 17.74 -24.86 -23.27
N LEU A 656 17.02 -25.36 -24.25
CA LEU A 656 16.03 -24.61 -25.00
C LEU A 656 14.64 -25.13 -24.60
N LEU A 657 13.86 -24.33 -23.90
CA LEU A 657 12.49 -24.61 -23.55
C LEU A 657 11.57 -24.11 -24.65
N MET A 658 10.54 -24.87 -25.00
CA MET A 658 9.57 -24.53 -26.02
C MET A 658 8.20 -25.12 -25.68
N ILE A 659 7.14 -24.36 -26.02
CA ILE A 659 5.79 -24.89 -26.02
C ILE A 659 5.59 -25.84 -27.20
N SER A 660 4.98 -26.98 -26.93
CA SER A 660 4.60 -27.96 -27.94
C SER A 660 3.10 -28.29 -27.81
N TRP A 661 2.40 -28.32 -28.96
CA TRP A 661 1.00 -28.73 -28.99
C TRP A 661 0.80 -29.71 -30.15
N PRO A 662 1.18 -30.97 -29.96
CA PRO A 662 0.99 -31.99 -30.98
C PRO A 662 -0.50 -32.20 -31.28
N GLN A 663 -0.80 -32.54 -32.52
CA GLN A 663 -2.18 -32.79 -32.96
C GLN A 663 -2.79 -33.94 -32.16
N GLY A 664 -3.93 -33.69 -31.50
CA GLY A 664 -4.65 -34.69 -30.69
C GLY A 664 -4.09 -34.88 -29.27
N HIS A 665 -3.11 -34.12 -28.85
CA HIS A 665 -2.52 -34.14 -27.50
C HIS A 665 -2.81 -32.83 -26.75
N PRO A 666 -2.73 -32.83 -25.40
CA PRO A 666 -2.69 -31.59 -24.63
C PRO A 666 -1.46 -30.76 -25.00
N ARG A 667 -1.53 -29.46 -24.70
CA ARG A 667 -0.36 -28.58 -24.74
C ARG A 667 0.64 -29.04 -23.69
N ARG A 668 1.94 -28.94 -24.00
CA ARG A 668 3.04 -29.42 -23.13
C ARG A 668 4.25 -28.49 -23.23
N GLU A 669 5.13 -28.54 -22.26
CA GLU A 669 6.44 -27.89 -22.31
C GLU A 669 7.50 -28.94 -22.62
N VAL A 670 8.31 -28.68 -23.62
CA VAL A 670 9.44 -29.53 -24.03
C VAL A 670 10.75 -28.80 -23.81
N CYS A 671 11.78 -29.56 -23.49
CA CYS A 671 13.12 -29.05 -23.34
C CYS A 671 14.08 -29.80 -24.27
N TYR A 672 14.87 -29.03 -25.01
CA TYR A 672 15.96 -29.52 -25.83
C TYR A 672 17.28 -29.24 -25.14
N ARG A 673 18.16 -30.23 -24.96
CA ARG A 673 19.43 -30.12 -24.23
C ARG A 673 20.61 -30.46 -25.11
N ALA A 674 21.72 -29.72 -25.02
CA ALA A 674 22.96 -29.99 -25.73
C ALA A 674 24.20 -29.60 -24.92
N ASP A 675 25.36 -30.19 -25.24
CA ASP A 675 26.65 -29.79 -24.68
C ASP A 675 27.25 -28.56 -25.37
N LYS A 676 26.79 -28.24 -26.57
CA LYS A 676 27.20 -27.06 -27.37
C LYS A 676 25.94 -26.34 -27.83
N ILE A 677 26.02 -25.01 -27.94
CA ILE A 677 24.89 -24.21 -28.40
C ILE A 677 24.44 -24.60 -29.83
N THR A 678 25.33 -25.16 -30.62
CA THR A 678 25.05 -25.66 -31.98
C THR A 678 24.54 -27.09 -32.01
N GLY A 679 24.31 -27.74 -30.88
CA GLY A 679 23.89 -29.13 -30.74
C GLY A 679 25.00 -30.17 -30.86
N PRO A 680 24.65 -31.47 -31.05
CA PRO A 680 23.28 -31.95 -31.26
C PRO A 680 22.41 -31.84 -30.01
N TYR A 681 21.11 -31.61 -30.18
CA TYR A 681 20.13 -31.47 -29.11
C TYR A 681 19.35 -32.79 -28.90
N GLU A 682 19.15 -33.14 -27.63
CA GLU A 682 18.24 -34.20 -27.17
C GLU A 682 16.95 -33.57 -26.66
N LYS A 683 15.80 -34.18 -26.91
CA LYS A 683 14.49 -33.69 -26.46
C LYS A 683 13.96 -34.46 -25.27
N LYS A 684 13.26 -33.75 -24.36
CA LYS A 684 12.43 -34.33 -23.32
C LYS A 684 11.19 -33.51 -23.08
N VAL A 685 10.05 -34.15 -22.86
CA VAL A 685 8.84 -33.50 -22.32
C VAL A 685 9.09 -33.29 -20.83
N ILE A 686 9.04 -32.03 -20.37
CA ILE A 686 9.33 -31.66 -18.99
C ILE A 686 8.07 -31.32 -18.20
N LEU A 687 6.97 -31.05 -18.92
CA LEU A 687 5.64 -30.82 -18.34
C LEU A 687 4.57 -31.24 -19.36
N GLU A 688 3.68 -32.15 -18.99
CA GLU A 688 2.46 -32.49 -19.70
C GLU A 688 1.40 -32.95 -18.70
N THR A 689 0.51 -32.02 -18.30
CA THR A 689 -0.53 -32.33 -17.31
C THR A 689 -1.73 -31.42 -17.49
N GLU A 690 -2.87 -31.86 -16.99
CA GLU A 690 -4.03 -31.00 -16.73
C GLU A 690 -3.86 -30.31 -15.38
N PHE A 691 -4.40 -29.10 -15.24
CA PHE A 691 -4.44 -28.43 -13.96
C PHE A 691 -5.81 -27.76 -13.74
N ALA A 692 -6.42 -28.05 -12.58
CA ALA A 692 -7.69 -27.49 -12.11
C ALA A 692 -8.84 -27.59 -13.15
N GLY A 693 -8.92 -28.72 -13.89
CA GLY A 693 -9.95 -28.99 -14.88
C GLY A 693 -9.74 -28.34 -16.24
N PHE A 694 -8.57 -27.74 -16.48
CA PHE A 694 -8.18 -27.20 -17.79
C PHE A 694 -7.03 -28.00 -18.38
N ASN A 695 -7.03 -28.18 -19.68
CA ASN A 695 -5.98 -28.90 -20.38
C ASN A 695 -4.76 -28.02 -20.59
N GLY A 696 -3.59 -28.67 -20.54
CA GLY A 696 -2.34 -28.16 -21.09
C GLY A 696 -1.82 -26.87 -20.48
N VAL A 697 -0.64 -26.99 -19.89
CA VAL A 697 0.15 -25.87 -19.38
C VAL A 697 1.42 -25.81 -20.22
N GLY A 698 1.82 -24.63 -20.68
CA GLY A 698 3.03 -24.49 -21.49
C GLY A 698 3.23 -23.09 -21.97
N GLN A 699 4.42 -22.84 -22.39
CA GLN A 699 5.16 -21.63 -22.72
C GLN A 699 5.45 -20.79 -21.47
N GLY A 700 6.71 -20.74 -21.15
CA GLY A 700 7.25 -19.99 -20.04
C GLY A 700 8.75 -20.21 -19.93
N THR A 701 9.26 -20.09 -18.73
CA THR A 701 10.69 -20.21 -18.47
C THR A 701 10.95 -20.87 -17.11
N ILE A 702 12.21 -21.18 -16.85
CA ILE A 702 12.68 -21.58 -15.54
C ILE A 702 13.65 -20.54 -14.98
N VAL A 703 13.63 -20.35 -13.66
CA VAL A 703 14.47 -19.40 -12.96
C VAL A 703 14.94 -19.98 -11.63
N ASP A 704 16.14 -19.65 -11.22
CA ASP A 704 16.67 -20.00 -9.91
C ASP A 704 16.42 -18.90 -8.86
N ASP A 705 16.38 -19.30 -7.58
CA ASP A 705 16.50 -18.35 -6.47
C ASP A 705 17.97 -18.22 -6.00
N LYS A 706 18.20 -17.33 -5.02
CA LYS A 706 19.55 -17.10 -4.47
C LYS A 706 20.12 -18.32 -3.72
N ASP A 707 19.26 -19.26 -3.33
CA ASP A 707 19.62 -20.46 -2.57
C ASP A 707 19.83 -21.68 -3.49
N GLY A 708 19.67 -21.48 -4.81
CA GLY A 708 19.90 -22.50 -5.84
C GLY A 708 18.72 -23.42 -6.08
N ASN A 709 17.54 -23.09 -5.55
CA ASN A 709 16.30 -23.78 -5.92
C ASN A 709 15.81 -23.25 -7.26
N TRP A 710 15.20 -24.10 -8.06
CA TRP A 710 14.68 -23.76 -9.38
C TRP A 710 13.17 -23.86 -9.42
N TYR A 711 12.57 -22.98 -10.23
CA TYR A 711 11.13 -22.89 -10.40
C TYR A 711 10.79 -22.72 -11.87
N GLY A 712 9.68 -23.33 -12.32
CA GLY A 712 9.03 -23.07 -13.58
C GLY A 712 7.93 -22.03 -13.42
N ILE A 713 7.83 -21.12 -14.39
CA ILE A 713 6.68 -20.23 -14.55
C ILE A 713 6.18 -20.41 -15.97
N VAL A 714 4.97 -20.95 -16.11
CA VAL A 714 4.34 -21.23 -17.41
C VAL A 714 2.87 -20.81 -17.40
N PHE A 715 2.27 -20.60 -18.56
CA PHE A 715 0.87 -20.20 -18.61
C PHE A 715 -0.09 -21.32 -18.96
N GLN A 716 -1.35 -21.14 -18.58
CA GLN A 716 -2.50 -21.97 -18.95
C GLN A 716 -3.64 -21.10 -19.48
N ASP A 717 -4.27 -21.50 -20.60
CA ASP A 717 -5.48 -20.84 -21.09
C ASP A 717 -6.66 -21.12 -20.16
N ARG A 718 -7.31 -20.05 -19.66
CA ARG A 718 -8.43 -20.14 -18.71
C ARG A 718 -9.66 -19.36 -19.14
N GLY A 719 -10.09 -19.54 -20.38
CA GLY A 719 -11.31 -18.93 -20.88
C GLY A 719 -11.28 -17.40 -20.86
N GLY A 720 -12.36 -16.77 -20.41
CA GLY A 720 -12.55 -15.33 -20.49
C GLY A 720 -11.50 -14.49 -19.78
N VAL A 721 -10.82 -15.00 -18.73
CA VAL A 721 -9.76 -14.28 -18.05
C VAL A 721 -8.47 -14.21 -18.88
N GLY A 722 -8.27 -15.15 -19.84
CA GLY A 722 -7.06 -15.23 -20.66
C GLY A 722 -6.06 -16.26 -20.17
N ARG A 723 -4.76 -15.97 -20.33
CA ARG A 723 -3.64 -16.86 -20.06
C ARG A 723 -3.06 -16.57 -18.68
N VAL A 724 -3.31 -17.46 -17.71
CA VAL A 724 -2.91 -17.32 -16.31
C VAL A 724 -1.61 -18.08 -16.05
N LEU A 725 -0.84 -17.66 -15.05
CA LEU A 725 0.44 -18.27 -14.72
C LEU A 725 0.32 -19.28 -13.59
N THR A 726 0.99 -20.41 -13.76
CA THR A 726 1.30 -21.37 -12.68
C THR A 726 2.77 -21.27 -12.29
N LEU A 727 3.08 -21.60 -11.05
CA LEU A 727 4.44 -21.67 -10.51
C LEU A 727 4.68 -23.12 -10.05
N GLU A 728 5.67 -23.79 -10.63
CA GLU A 728 6.01 -25.18 -10.38
C GLU A 728 7.39 -25.30 -9.73
N PRO A 729 7.59 -26.30 -8.87
CA PRO A 729 8.93 -26.69 -8.49
C PRO A 729 9.66 -27.24 -9.72
N CYS A 730 10.91 -26.80 -9.94
CA CYS A 730 11.75 -27.35 -10.99
C CYS A 730 12.82 -28.25 -10.38
N THR A 731 12.68 -29.57 -10.61
CA THR A 731 13.62 -30.57 -10.07
C THR A 731 14.53 -31.08 -11.19
N TRP A 732 15.83 -30.92 -11.02
CA TRP A 732 16.83 -31.45 -11.94
C TRP A 732 16.97 -32.95 -11.78
N LYS A 733 16.36 -33.74 -12.70
CA LYS A 733 16.42 -35.21 -12.73
C LYS A 733 17.17 -35.68 -13.98
N ASP A 734 18.25 -36.39 -13.78
CA ASP A 734 19.15 -36.85 -14.86
C ASP A 734 19.63 -35.71 -15.77
N GLY A 735 19.79 -34.51 -15.19
CA GLY A 735 20.16 -33.32 -15.89
C GLY A 735 19.03 -32.67 -16.74
N TRP A 736 17.75 -32.98 -16.45
CA TRP A 736 16.57 -32.37 -17.08
C TRP A 736 15.75 -31.59 -16.06
N PRO A 737 15.28 -30.39 -16.40
CA PRO A 737 14.46 -29.55 -15.51
C PRO A 737 13.01 -30.03 -15.53
N MET A 738 12.62 -30.92 -14.64
CA MET A 738 11.24 -31.42 -14.55
C MET A 738 10.36 -30.43 -13.79
N LEU A 739 9.24 -30.01 -14.37
CA LEU A 739 8.33 -28.97 -13.85
C LEU A 739 7.09 -29.56 -13.19
N THR A 740 7.27 -30.57 -12.35
CA THR A 740 6.18 -31.22 -11.63
C THR A 740 6.60 -31.55 -10.20
N ASP A 741 5.62 -31.80 -9.34
CA ASP A 741 5.84 -32.44 -8.05
C ASP A 741 6.28 -33.93 -8.24
N GLU A 742 6.56 -34.62 -7.16
CA GLU A 742 6.97 -36.05 -7.17
C GLU A 742 5.91 -36.96 -7.80
N LYS A 743 4.66 -36.54 -7.87
CA LYS A 743 3.52 -37.27 -8.46
C LYS A 743 3.30 -36.96 -9.95
N GLY A 744 4.07 -36.05 -10.52
CA GLY A 744 3.93 -35.63 -11.92
C GLY A 744 2.85 -34.57 -12.15
N ASN A 745 2.42 -33.85 -11.10
CA ASN A 745 1.38 -32.84 -11.17
C ASN A 745 1.93 -31.42 -10.90
N ILE A 746 1.17 -30.40 -11.31
CA ILE A 746 1.32 -29.05 -10.81
C ILE A 746 0.71 -29.00 -9.41
N PRO A 747 1.45 -28.58 -8.37
CA PRO A 747 0.90 -28.49 -7.03
C PRO A 747 -0.19 -27.42 -6.96
N ALA A 748 -1.34 -27.77 -6.37
CA ALA A 748 -2.44 -26.82 -6.17
C ALA A 748 -2.05 -25.72 -5.16
N GLU A 749 -1.26 -26.07 -4.18
CA GLU A 749 -0.72 -25.18 -3.15
C GLU A 749 0.73 -25.55 -2.87
N MET A 750 1.57 -24.55 -2.65
CA MET A 750 2.95 -24.77 -2.20
C MET A 750 3.45 -23.56 -1.40
N GLN A 751 4.52 -23.78 -0.64
CA GLN A 751 5.20 -22.72 0.07
C GLN A 751 5.79 -21.70 -0.91
N LYS A 752 5.72 -20.43 -0.54
CA LYS A 752 6.37 -19.36 -1.32
C LYS A 752 7.88 -19.61 -1.36
N PRO A 753 8.52 -19.39 -2.52
CA PRO A 753 9.99 -19.48 -2.64
C PRO A 753 10.72 -18.60 -1.63
N VAL A 754 10.22 -17.38 -1.39
CA VAL A 754 10.74 -16.45 -0.40
C VAL A 754 9.60 -15.92 0.44
N LEU A 755 9.78 -15.88 1.75
CA LEU A 755 8.77 -15.41 2.71
C LEU A 755 9.00 -13.93 3.08
N GLY A 756 7.95 -13.28 3.62
CA GLY A 756 8.03 -11.93 4.15
C GLY A 756 7.68 -10.79 3.18
N TYR A 757 7.33 -11.09 1.93
CA TYR A 757 7.02 -10.07 0.94
C TYR A 757 5.52 -9.92 0.68
N ASP A 758 5.11 -8.67 0.45
CA ASP A 758 3.79 -8.29 -0.06
C ASP A 758 4.00 -7.51 -1.37
N GLY A 759 3.23 -7.85 -2.41
CA GLY A 759 3.19 -7.09 -3.65
C GLY A 759 1.94 -6.20 -3.70
N LYS A 760 2.02 -5.10 -4.42
CA LYS A 760 0.87 -4.23 -4.71
C LYS A 760 -0.21 -4.96 -5.53
N GLY A 761 0.19 -6.01 -6.27
CA GLY A 761 -0.64 -6.72 -7.24
C GLY A 761 -0.60 -6.07 -8.61
N LEU A 762 -1.18 -6.76 -9.60
CA LEU A 762 -1.24 -6.26 -10.98
C LEU A 762 -2.43 -5.33 -11.21
N VAL A 763 -3.49 -5.45 -10.40
CA VAL A 763 -4.70 -4.61 -10.44
C VAL A 763 -5.05 -4.17 -9.02
N TYR A 764 -5.33 -2.88 -8.86
CA TYR A 764 -5.62 -2.25 -7.57
C TYR A 764 -6.50 -1.01 -7.76
N SER A 765 -7.06 -0.51 -6.67
CA SER A 765 -7.86 0.73 -6.69
C SER A 765 -7.01 1.95 -7.01
N ASP A 766 -7.60 2.93 -7.69
CA ASP A 766 -6.95 4.18 -8.09
C ASP A 766 -7.91 5.35 -7.88
N ASP A 767 -7.49 6.39 -7.18
CA ASP A 767 -8.24 7.61 -6.92
C ASP A 767 -7.85 8.75 -7.86
N PHE A 768 -6.98 8.47 -8.83
CA PHE A 768 -6.48 9.42 -9.82
C PHE A 768 -5.89 10.72 -9.21
N SER A 769 -5.41 10.65 -7.97
CA SER A 769 -4.85 11.79 -7.26
C SER A 769 -3.44 12.19 -7.73
N LYS A 770 -2.74 11.29 -8.43
CA LYS A 770 -1.40 11.50 -8.97
C LYS A 770 -1.42 12.22 -10.32
N ASP A 771 -0.34 12.93 -10.65
CA ASP A 771 -0.18 13.59 -11.95
C ASP A 771 0.19 12.63 -13.10
N LYS A 772 0.39 11.34 -12.78
CA LYS A 772 0.68 10.27 -13.75
C LYS A 772 -0.27 9.10 -13.52
N LEU A 773 -0.67 8.44 -14.62
CA LEU A 773 -1.43 7.19 -14.54
C LEU A 773 -0.63 6.12 -13.81
N GLU A 774 -1.32 5.35 -12.98
CA GLU A 774 -0.78 4.14 -12.37
C GLU A 774 -0.46 3.09 -13.45
N LEU A 775 0.58 2.29 -13.21
CA LEU A 775 1.12 1.35 -14.20
C LEU A 775 0.19 0.17 -14.54
N GLN A 776 -0.92 0.00 -13.85
CA GLN A 776 -1.95 -0.98 -14.23
C GLN A 776 -2.73 -0.59 -15.48
N TRP A 777 -2.71 0.68 -15.88
CA TRP A 777 -3.53 1.21 -16.96
C TRP A 777 -2.84 1.09 -18.31
N GLN A 778 -3.60 0.60 -19.28
CA GLN A 778 -3.18 0.50 -20.69
C GLN A 778 -4.28 1.02 -21.60
N TRP A 779 -3.88 1.76 -22.62
CA TRP A 779 -4.76 2.27 -23.67
C TRP A 779 -4.99 1.20 -24.73
N ASN A 780 -6.20 1.19 -25.26
CA ASN A 780 -6.50 0.43 -26.48
C ASN A 780 -5.89 1.17 -27.67
N HIS A 781 -4.75 0.69 -28.20
CA HIS A 781 -3.87 1.38 -29.16
C HIS A 781 -3.16 2.62 -28.54
N ASN A 782 -2.50 3.42 -29.36
CA ASN A 782 -1.86 4.64 -28.87
C ASN A 782 -2.91 5.67 -28.38
N PRO A 783 -2.73 6.29 -27.22
CA PRO A 783 -3.61 7.37 -26.80
C PRO A 783 -3.41 8.65 -27.63
N VAL A 784 -4.46 9.42 -27.77
CA VAL A 784 -4.41 10.82 -28.23
C VAL A 784 -4.11 11.69 -27.01
N ASP A 785 -2.86 12.14 -26.87
CA ASP A 785 -2.34 12.73 -25.62
C ASP A 785 -3.10 13.97 -25.13
N ASN A 786 -3.61 14.81 -26.03
CA ASN A 786 -4.36 16.00 -25.64
C ASN A 786 -5.86 15.73 -25.35
N ALA A 787 -6.29 14.48 -25.45
CA ALA A 787 -7.67 14.06 -25.22
C ALA A 787 -7.87 13.33 -23.87
N TRP A 788 -6.91 13.40 -22.98
CA TRP A 788 -7.04 12.95 -21.59
C TRP A 788 -6.18 13.82 -20.65
N SER A 789 -6.49 13.83 -19.36
CA SER A 789 -5.74 14.60 -18.36
C SER A 789 -6.03 14.13 -16.94
N LEU A 790 -4.99 14.18 -16.08
CA LEU A 790 -5.09 14.04 -14.61
C LEU A 790 -4.98 15.40 -13.88
N THR A 791 -4.63 16.47 -14.61
CA THR A 791 -4.32 17.79 -14.03
C THR A 791 -5.38 18.85 -14.30
N GLU A 792 -6.20 18.72 -15.36
CA GLU A 792 -7.28 19.67 -15.65
C GLU A 792 -8.38 19.70 -14.60
N ARG A 793 -8.57 18.58 -13.89
CA ARG A 793 -9.36 18.46 -12.67
C ARG A 793 -8.62 17.57 -11.71
N LYS A 794 -7.92 18.14 -10.76
CA LYS A 794 -7.07 17.39 -9.81
C LYS A 794 -7.89 16.30 -9.09
N GLY A 795 -7.32 15.10 -8.98
CA GLY A 795 -7.99 13.93 -8.39
C GLY A 795 -9.04 13.30 -9.31
N TRP A 796 -9.00 13.56 -10.62
CA TRP A 796 -9.94 12.99 -11.59
C TRP A 796 -9.23 12.67 -12.90
N LEU A 797 -9.54 11.51 -13.48
CA LEU A 797 -9.15 11.19 -14.85
C LEU A 797 -10.17 11.79 -15.82
N ARG A 798 -9.75 12.78 -16.61
CA ARG A 798 -10.57 13.36 -17.69
C ARG A 798 -10.35 12.62 -18.99
N LEU A 799 -11.44 12.18 -19.64
CA LEU A 799 -11.45 11.62 -20.99
C LEU A 799 -12.29 12.49 -21.92
N LYS A 800 -11.66 13.04 -22.96
CA LYS A 800 -12.29 13.91 -23.94
C LYS A 800 -12.55 13.14 -25.23
N THR A 801 -13.67 13.42 -25.90
CA THR A 801 -13.92 12.88 -27.23
C THR A 801 -13.09 13.65 -28.27
N SER A 802 -12.22 12.96 -29.00
CA SER A 802 -11.27 13.55 -29.95
C SER A 802 -11.69 13.38 -31.42
N ARG A 803 -12.51 12.39 -31.73
CA ARG A 803 -13.03 12.14 -33.09
C ARG A 803 -14.41 11.46 -33.00
N ILE A 804 -15.13 11.51 -34.14
CA ILE A 804 -16.43 10.86 -34.30
C ILE A 804 -16.19 9.42 -34.75
N VAL A 805 -16.71 8.46 -33.98
CA VAL A 805 -16.61 7.03 -34.28
C VAL A 805 -17.91 6.29 -33.98
N PRO A 806 -18.23 5.21 -34.70
CA PRO A 806 -19.49 4.52 -34.56
C PRO A 806 -19.56 3.53 -33.37
N ASN A 807 -18.43 3.11 -32.81
CA ASN A 807 -18.34 2.07 -31.77
C ASN A 807 -17.06 2.16 -30.95
N ILE A 808 -17.00 1.37 -29.88
CA ILE A 808 -15.85 1.33 -28.95
C ILE A 808 -14.56 0.83 -29.60
N PHE A 809 -14.65 -0.07 -30.58
CA PHE A 809 -13.46 -0.66 -31.25
C PHE A 809 -12.72 0.32 -32.16
N LEU A 810 -13.28 1.48 -32.43
CA LEU A 810 -12.65 2.59 -33.15
C LEU A 810 -12.46 3.81 -32.24
N ALA A 811 -12.77 3.69 -30.95
CA ALA A 811 -12.71 4.78 -29.99
C ALA A 811 -11.27 4.96 -29.45
N PRO A 812 -10.60 6.07 -29.73
CA PRO A 812 -9.32 6.38 -29.10
C PRO A 812 -9.52 6.69 -27.61
N ASN A 813 -8.45 6.54 -26.84
CA ASN A 813 -8.46 6.78 -25.39
C ASN A 813 -9.45 5.91 -24.59
N THR A 814 -9.74 4.70 -25.09
CA THR A 814 -10.31 3.65 -24.24
C THR A 814 -9.19 3.11 -23.37
N ILE A 815 -9.30 3.34 -22.06
CA ILE A 815 -8.31 2.92 -21.07
C ILE A 815 -8.79 1.66 -20.35
N SER A 816 -7.90 0.74 -20.08
CA SER A 816 -8.28 -0.55 -19.50
C SER A 816 -7.26 -1.11 -18.52
N THR A 817 -7.75 -1.96 -17.61
CA THR A 817 -6.91 -2.80 -16.74
C THR A 817 -7.30 -4.27 -16.88
N ARG A 818 -6.47 -5.18 -16.35
CA ARG A 818 -6.75 -6.63 -16.37
C ARG A 818 -7.95 -6.98 -15.50
N THR A 819 -8.59 -8.10 -15.81
CA THR A 819 -9.43 -8.82 -14.86
C THR A 819 -8.60 -9.87 -14.13
N GLU A 820 -9.03 -10.26 -12.95
CA GLU A 820 -8.40 -11.34 -12.18
C GLU A 820 -9.42 -12.38 -11.71
N GLY A 821 -9.02 -13.63 -11.76
CA GLY A 821 -9.77 -14.75 -11.17
C GLY A 821 -9.49 -14.98 -9.66
N PRO A 822 -10.29 -15.83 -9.00
CA PRO A 822 -11.47 -16.49 -9.55
C PRO A 822 -12.66 -15.55 -9.72
N THR A 823 -12.78 -14.46 -8.93
CA THR A 823 -13.81 -13.43 -9.10
C THR A 823 -13.21 -12.04 -8.81
N CYS A 824 -13.64 -11.04 -9.56
CA CYS A 824 -13.25 -9.65 -9.29
C CYS A 824 -14.40 -8.67 -9.57
N GLU A 825 -14.31 -7.49 -8.96
CA GLU A 825 -15.21 -6.37 -9.20
C GLU A 825 -14.42 -5.09 -9.44
N GLY A 826 -14.84 -4.30 -10.44
CA GLY A 826 -14.37 -2.94 -10.67
C GLY A 826 -15.53 -1.96 -10.64
N ILE A 827 -15.39 -0.87 -9.88
CA ILE A 827 -16.40 0.19 -9.75
C ILE A 827 -15.74 1.50 -10.13
N ILE A 828 -16.42 2.30 -10.99
CA ILE A 828 -16.02 3.67 -11.28
C ILE A 828 -17.07 4.66 -10.79
N LYS A 829 -16.61 5.81 -10.32
CA LYS A 829 -17.41 7.00 -10.03
C LYS A 829 -17.16 8.03 -11.11
N MET A 830 -18.19 8.41 -11.87
CA MET A 830 -18.05 9.18 -13.10
C MET A 830 -18.96 10.42 -13.10
N ASP A 831 -18.41 11.58 -13.48
CA ASP A 831 -19.14 12.81 -13.74
C ASP A 831 -19.43 12.95 -15.24
N VAL A 832 -20.71 12.97 -15.59
CA VAL A 832 -21.21 13.04 -16.99
C VAL A 832 -21.73 14.42 -17.36
N SER A 833 -21.56 15.43 -16.51
CA SER A 833 -22.15 16.78 -16.68
C SER A 833 -21.69 17.48 -17.96
N LYS A 834 -20.54 17.12 -18.51
CA LYS A 834 -19.89 17.76 -19.66
C LYS A 834 -19.97 16.95 -20.97
N MET A 835 -20.74 15.87 -20.98
CA MET A 835 -21.05 15.16 -22.21
C MET A 835 -21.83 16.05 -23.18
N LYS A 836 -21.55 15.93 -24.48
CA LYS A 836 -22.27 16.56 -25.59
C LYS A 836 -23.27 15.61 -26.25
N ASP A 837 -24.15 16.14 -27.07
CA ASP A 837 -25.10 15.32 -27.84
C ASP A 837 -24.36 14.33 -28.76
N GLY A 838 -24.65 13.06 -28.61
CA GLY A 838 -24.00 11.96 -29.31
C GLY A 838 -22.79 11.36 -28.59
N ASP A 839 -22.41 11.86 -27.40
CA ASP A 839 -21.37 11.22 -26.59
C ASP A 839 -21.87 9.94 -25.93
N VAL A 840 -20.98 8.94 -25.90
CA VAL A 840 -21.19 7.62 -25.31
C VAL A 840 -20.01 7.34 -24.39
N ALA A 841 -20.27 7.20 -23.09
CA ALA A 841 -19.21 6.97 -22.09
C ALA A 841 -19.62 5.88 -21.10
N GLY A 842 -18.67 5.14 -20.56
CA GLY A 842 -19.01 4.11 -19.59
C GLY A 842 -17.93 3.11 -19.25
N LEU A 843 -18.40 1.92 -18.85
CA LEU A 843 -17.59 0.78 -18.40
C LEU A 843 -17.89 -0.44 -19.28
N SER A 844 -16.87 -1.21 -19.64
CA SER A 844 -17.02 -2.38 -20.52
C SER A 844 -16.25 -3.59 -20.03
N ALA A 845 -16.87 -4.78 -20.16
CA ALA A 845 -16.15 -6.04 -20.31
C ALA A 845 -15.62 -6.10 -21.75
N PHE A 846 -14.36 -5.69 -21.93
CA PHE A 846 -13.80 -5.42 -23.25
C PHE A 846 -12.98 -6.59 -23.79
N GLN A 847 -13.43 -7.14 -24.88
CA GLN A 847 -12.80 -8.18 -25.69
C GLN A 847 -13.47 -8.16 -27.09
N GLY A 848 -13.13 -9.07 -27.99
CA GLY A 848 -13.75 -9.19 -29.30
C GLY A 848 -15.28 -9.32 -29.29
N ASP A 849 -15.81 -10.01 -28.27
CA ASP A 849 -17.17 -9.88 -27.79
C ASP A 849 -17.14 -9.04 -26.53
N ALA A 850 -17.86 -7.92 -26.53
CA ALA A 850 -17.81 -6.95 -25.46
C ALA A 850 -19.22 -6.66 -24.89
N ALA A 851 -19.33 -6.47 -23.59
CA ALA A 851 -20.51 -5.93 -22.95
C ALA A 851 -20.24 -4.49 -22.49
N LEU A 852 -21.05 -3.55 -22.92
CA LEU A 852 -20.89 -2.14 -22.63
C LEU A 852 -22.05 -1.62 -21.78
N LEU A 853 -21.72 -1.01 -20.66
CA LEU A 853 -22.64 -0.22 -19.86
C LEU A 853 -22.35 1.25 -20.08
N SER A 854 -23.17 1.90 -20.88
CA SER A 854 -22.97 3.26 -21.38
C SER A 854 -23.92 4.26 -20.77
N ILE A 855 -23.42 5.47 -20.54
CA ILE A 855 -24.23 6.69 -20.45
C ILE A 855 -24.21 7.33 -21.82
N VAL A 856 -25.37 7.52 -22.41
CA VAL A 856 -25.56 8.09 -23.76
C VAL A 856 -26.25 9.44 -23.64
N LYS A 857 -25.69 10.45 -24.30
CA LYS A 857 -26.27 11.79 -24.38
C LYS A 857 -27.03 11.95 -25.69
N GLU A 858 -28.34 12.16 -25.62
CA GLU A 858 -29.21 12.42 -26.77
C GLU A 858 -29.94 13.75 -26.60
N GLY A 859 -29.51 14.78 -27.34
CA GLY A 859 -29.93 16.13 -27.12
C GLY A 859 -29.67 16.61 -25.70
N LYS A 860 -30.72 16.89 -24.93
CA LYS A 860 -30.62 17.29 -23.51
C LYS A 860 -30.81 16.13 -22.53
N LYS A 861 -31.09 14.92 -22.99
CA LYS A 861 -31.42 13.76 -22.14
C LYS A 861 -30.21 12.82 -22.00
N LEU A 862 -30.12 12.19 -20.86
CA LEU A 862 -29.16 11.09 -20.58
C LEU A 862 -29.94 9.78 -20.51
N PHE A 863 -29.29 8.72 -20.98
CA PHE A 863 -29.83 7.35 -20.90
C PHE A 863 -28.72 6.43 -20.35
N VAL A 864 -29.12 5.45 -19.54
CA VAL A 864 -28.32 4.27 -19.28
C VAL A 864 -28.64 3.23 -20.34
N VAL A 865 -27.61 2.78 -21.05
CA VAL A 865 -27.77 1.84 -22.16
C VAL A 865 -26.84 0.65 -21.97
N GLY A 866 -27.36 -0.55 -21.99
CA GLY A 866 -26.59 -1.80 -22.01
C GLY A 866 -26.54 -2.38 -23.42
N THR A 867 -25.36 -2.61 -23.97
CA THR A 867 -25.18 -3.23 -25.27
C THR A 867 -24.24 -4.43 -25.23
N LYS A 868 -24.50 -5.42 -26.08
CA LYS A 868 -23.56 -6.47 -26.42
C LYS A 868 -23.05 -6.20 -27.83
N GLU A 869 -21.74 -6.18 -27.98
CA GLU A 869 -21.08 -5.90 -29.27
C GLU A 869 -20.13 -7.03 -29.63
N SER A 870 -20.05 -7.37 -30.93
CA SER A 870 -19.12 -8.35 -31.47
C SER A 870 -18.41 -7.76 -32.67
N VAL A 871 -17.07 -7.65 -32.60
CA VAL A 871 -16.28 -7.08 -33.70
C VAL A 871 -15.94 -8.12 -34.75
N ALA A 872 -16.07 -7.73 -36.00
CA ALA A 872 -15.52 -8.46 -37.15
C ALA A 872 -14.22 -7.78 -37.61
N LEU A 873 -13.19 -8.58 -37.81
CA LEU A 873 -11.85 -8.14 -38.25
C LEU A 873 -11.45 -8.82 -39.55
N THR A 874 -10.62 -8.17 -40.35
CA THR A 874 -9.94 -8.82 -41.46
C THR A 874 -8.96 -9.90 -40.96
N ASP A 875 -8.73 -10.97 -41.71
CA ASP A 875 -7.91 -12.10 -41.29
C ASP A 875 -6.44 -11.71 -41.06
N LYS A 876 -5.82 -11.02 -42.01
CA LYS A 876 -4.37 -10.71 -41.97
C LYS A 876 -4.07 -9.42 -41.24
N GLU A 877 -4.79 -8.35 -41.56
CA GLU A 877 -4.46 -7.01 -41.05
C GLU A 877 -5.15 -6.65 -39.73
N LYS A 878 -6.14 -7.47 -39.30
CA LYS A 878 -6.92 -7.24 -38.07
C LYS A 878 -7.60 -5.88 -38.04
N ALA A 879 -7.95 -5.34 -39.20
CA ALA A 879 -8.73 -4.12 -39.33
C ALA A 879 -10.21 -4.38 -39.03
N VAL A 880 -10.86 -3.46 -38.35
CA VAL A 880 -12.30 -3.52 -38.03
C VAL A 880 -13.10 -3.38 -39.33
N THR A 881 -13.88 -4.41 -39.68
CA THR A 881 -14.77 -4.43 -40.86
C THR A 881 -16.22 -4.18 -40.51
N GLY A 882 -16.59 -4.39 -39.27
CA GLY A 882 -17.94 -4.17 -38.76
C GLY A 882 -18.07 -4.53 -37.30
N VAL A 883 -19.17 -4.09 -36.70
CA VAL A 883 -19.56 -4.45 -35.34
C VAL A 883 -21.01 -4.83 -35.32
N LYS A 884 -21.32 -6.06 -34.92
CA LYS A 884 -22.69 -6.46 -34.59
C LYS A 884 -23.05 -5.94 -33.22
N ARG A 885 -24.13 -5.19 -33.10
CA ARG A 885 -24.57 -4.55 -31.85
C ARG A 885 -25.97 -5.00 -31.51
N GLU A 886 -26.19 -5.33 -30.25
CA GLU A 886 -27.47 -5.65 -29.63
C GLU A 886 -27.67 -4.76 -28.42
N GLU A 887 -28.73 -3.92 -28.42
CA GLU A 887 -29.14 -3.16 -27.25
C GLU A 887 -30.04 -4.04 -26.37
N VAL A 888 -29.58 -4.38 -25.16
CA VAL A 888 -30.30 -5.28 -24.24
C VAL A 888 -30.94 -4.54 -23.06
N TYR A 889 -30.57 -3.26 -22.87
CA TYR A 889 -31.08 -2.42 -21.79
C TYR A 889 -31.09 -0.96 -22.20
N ARG A 890 -32.18 -0.25 -21.92
CA ARG A 890 -32.25 1.21 -22.05
C ARG A 890 -33.21 1.81 -21.02
N GLN A 891 -32.74 2.80 -20.27
CA GLN A 891 -33.57 3.57 -19.35
C GLN A 891 -33.20 5.06 -19.38
N PRO A 892 -34.18 5.99 -19.29
CA PRO A 892 -33.87 7.41 -19.06
C PRO A 892 -33.14 7.58 -17.74
N LEU A 893 -32.11 8.43 -17.74
CA LEU A 893 -31.30 8.72 -16.58
C LEU A 893 -31.51 10.18 -16.12
N ASN A 894 -32.04 10.33 -14.90
CA ASN A 894 -32.22 11.62 -14.26
C ASN A 894 -31.26 11.77 -13.09
N LEU A 895 -30.19 12.48 -13.31
CA LEU A 895 -29.19 12.79 -12.26
C LEU A 895 -29.49 14.17 -11.66
N LYS A 896 -29.39 14.25 -10.34
CA LYS A 896 -29.37 15.55 -9.66
C LYS A 896 -28.00 16.20 -9.90
N GLN A 897 -28.01 17.40 -10.45
CA GLN A 897 -26.78 18.17 -10.54
C GLN A 897 -26.47 18.79 -9.19
N ASP A 898 -25.28 18.58 -8.71
CA ASP A 898 -24.78 19.26 -7.51
C ASP A 898 -24.77 20.78 -7.74
N LYS A 899 -25.26 21.56 -6.77
CA LYS A 899 -25.46 23.01 -6.94
C LYS A 899 -24.14 23.79 -6.92
N GLU A 900 -23.12 23.30 -6.20
CA GLU A 900 -21.82 23.96 -6.05
C GLU A 900 -20.85 23.51 -7.13
N THR A 901 -20.62 22.22 -7.26
CA THR A 901 -19.64 21.65 -8.21
C THR A 901 -20.17 21.56 -9.63
N LYS A 902 -21.50 21.67 -9.85
CA LYS A 902 -22.17 21.45 -11.13
C LYS A 902 -21.96 20.05 -11.73
N SER A 903 -21.57 19.10 -10.91
CA SER A 903 -21.34 17.71 -11.28
C SER A 903 -22.63 16.90 -11.36
N SER A 904 -22.65 15.88 -12.21
CA SER A 904 -23.73 14.90 -12.35
C SER A 904 -23.13 13.50 -12.25
N ILE A 905 -23.15 12.93 -11.06
CA ILE A 905 -22.42 11.71 -10.71
C ILE A 905 -23.23 10.45 -10.95
N ILE A 906 -22.57 9.45 -11.50
CA ILE A 906 -23.08 8.07 -11.63
C ILE A 906 -21.97 7.08 -11.28
N TYR A 907 -22.37 5.93 -10.76
CA TYR A 907 -21.46 4.82 -10.46
C TYR A 907 -21.77 3.67 -11.42
N LEU A 908 -20.71 3.08 -11.99
CA LEU A 908 -20.81 1.89 -12.84
C LEU A 908 -19.96 0.79 -12.24
N LYS A 909 -20.48 -0.44 -12.25
CA LYS A 909 -19.81 -1.62 -11.70
C LYS A 909 -19.81 -2.75 -12.71
N MET A 910 -18.68 -3.46 -12.75
CA MET A 910 -18.52 -4.74 -13.44
C MET A 910 -18.08 -5.80 -12.43
N SER A 911 -18.85 -6.88 -12.33
CA SER A 911 -18.52 -8.06 -11.52
C SER A 911 -18.22 -9.23 -12.45
N CYS A 912 -17.09 -9.92 -12.24
CA CYS A 912 -16.62 -11.05 -13.05
C CYS A 912 -16.52 -12.33 -12.23
N ASP A 913 -16.88 -13.46 -12.85
CA ASP A 913 -16.72 -14.80 -12.33
C ASP A 913 -15.99 -15.68 -13.34
N PHE A 914 -14.77 -16.08 -13.03
CA PHE A 914 -13.88 -16.93 -13.85
C PHE A 914 -13.69 -18.33 -13.26
N ARG A 915 -14.55 -18.74 -12.33
CA ARG A 915 -14.54 -20.12 -11.84
C ARG A 915 -14.80 -21.08 -13.01
N LEU A 916 -14.39 -22.31 -12.86
CA LEU A 916 -14.45 -23.34 -13.91
C LEU A 916 -15.81 -23.32 -14.64
N HIS A 917 -15.78 -23.10 -15.96
CA HIS A 917 -16.92 -23.04 -16.86
C HIS A 917 -17.90 -21.85 -16.67
N GLN A 918 -17.58 -20.87 -15.78
CA GLN A 918 -18.44 -19.70 -15.61
C GLN A 918 -18.14 -18.63 -16.65
N ASP A 919 -17.02 -17.93 -16.60
CA ASP A 919 -16.63 -16.81 -17.47
C ASP A 919 -17.78 -15.80 -17.69
N LEU A 920 -18.36 -15.32 -16.57
CA LEU A 920 -19.53 -14.45 -16.62
C LEU A 920 -19.20 -13.04 -16.13
N ALA A 921 -19.73 -12.02 -16.83
CA ALA A 921 -19.69 -10.63 -16.38
C ALA A 921 -21.12 -10.09 -16.16
N THR A 922 -21.32 -9.37 -15.07
CA THR A 922 -22.54 -8.60 -14.79
C THR A 922 -22.17 -7.13 -14.65
N LEU A 923 -22.86 -6.26 -15.42
CA LEU A 923 -22.66 -4.83 -15.39
C LEU A 923 -23.88 -4.13 -14.75
N LEU A 924 -23.59 -3.30 -13.73
CA LEU A 924 -24.60 -2.63 -12.91
C LEU A 924 -24.31 -1.13 -12.84
N TYR A 925 -25.34 -0.33 -12.60
CA TYR A 925 -25.21 1.09 -12.32
C TYR A 925 -25.88 1.49 -11.00
N SER A 926 -25.45 2.61 -10.45
CA SER A 926 -26.06 3.21 -9.27
C SER A 926 -25.99 4.74 -9.36
N ILE A 927 -27.03 5.43 -8.84
CA ILE A 927 -27.06 6.90 -8.75
C ILE A 927 -26.68 7.40 -7.36
N ASP A 928 -26.56 6.50 -6.38
CA ASP A 928 -26.27 6.82 -4.97
C ASP A 928 -25.03 6.09 -4.42
N GLY A 929 -24.39 5.24 -5.26
CA GLY A 929 -23.25 4.40 -4.87
C GLY A 929 -23.61 3.21 -3.97
N LYS A 930 -24.87 3.04 -3.60
CA LYS A 930 -25.35 2.04 -2.64
C LYS A 930 -26.33 1.04 -3.25
N THR A 931 -27.31 1.53 -4.01
CA THR A 931 -28.35 0.73 -4.64
C THR A 931 -27.94 0.40 -6.07
N TRP A 932 -27.68 -0.87 -6.36
CA TRP A 932 -27.18 -1.32 -7.65
C TRP A 932 -28.28 -1.92 -8.53
N ILE A 933 -28.38 -1.46 -9.76
CA ILE A 933 -29.37 -1.92 -10.77
C ILE A 933 -28.60 -2.63 -11.88
N PRO A 934 -28.84 -3.91 -12.12
CA PRO A 934 -28.21 -4.63 -13.22
C PRO A 934 -28.77 -4.21 -14.57
N ALA A 935 -27.90 -3.81 -15.49
CA ALA A 935 -28.24 -3.49 -16.88
C ALA A 935 -27.92 -4.65 -17.83
N ILE A 936 -26.82 -5.37 -17.57
CA ILE A 936 -26.45 -6.58 -18.31
C ILE A 936 -26.14 -7.66 -17.28
N LYS A 937 -26.78 -8.82 -17.41
CA LYS A 937 -26.54 -9.97 -16.54
C LYS A 937 -25.88 -11.10 -17.32
N ASP A 938 -25.02 -11.84 -16.66
CA ASP A 938 -24.46 -13.12 -17.09
C ASP A 938 -23.92 -13.08 -18.53
N PHE A 939 -23.24 -11.99 -18.88
CA PHE A 939 -22.55 -11.89 -20.17
C PHE A 939 -21.41 -12.91 -20.23
N LYS A 940 -21.46 -13.84 -21.19
CA LYS A 940 -20.43 -14.85 -21.37
C LYS A 940 -19.17 -14.21 -21.98
N MET A 941 -18.14 -14.10 -21.19
CA MET A 941 -16.80 -13.68 -21.63
C MET A 941 -16.13 -14.84 -22.36
N GLN A 942 -15.43 -14.54 -23.44
CA GLN A 942 -14.74 -15.56 -24.23
C GLN A 942 -13.32 -15.11 -24.56
N TYR A 943 -12.41 -16.05 -24.58
CA TYR A 943 -11.07 -15.84 -25.10
C TYR A 943 -11.07 -16.20 -26.59
N ASP A 944 -10.69 -15.26 -27.43
CA ASP A 944 -10.63 -15.46 -28.88
C ASP A 944 -9.30 -14.98 -29.47
N TYR A 945 -8.40 -15.95 -29.69
CA TYR A 945 -7.08 -15.70 -30.26
C TYR A 945 -7.15 -15.19 -31.73
N ARG A 946 -8.26 -15.39 -32.42
CA ARG A 946 -8.43 -14.94 -33.83
C ARG A 946 -8.73 -13.47 -33.94
N ARG A 947 -9.26 -12.84 -32.88
CA ARG A 947 -9.61 -11.42 -32.85
C ARG A 947 -8.63 -10.60 -32.00
N LEU A 948 -8.87 -10.44 -30.73
CA LEU A 948 -8.06 -9.56 -29.88
C LEU A 948 -6.86 -10.26 -29.23
N PHE A 949 -6.91 -11.57 -29.08
CA PHE A 949 -5.87 -12.45 -28.54
C PHE A 949 -5.42 -12.07 -27.13
N MET A 950 -6.34 -11.55 -26.35
CA MET A 950 -6.12 -11.16 -24.94
C MET A 950 -7.28 -11.63 -24.06
N GLY A 951 -7.07 -11.65 -22.74
CA GLY A 951 -8.16 -11.81 -21.76
C GLY A 951 -9.12 -10.63 -21.75
N THR A 952 -10.29 -10.81 -21.18
CA THR A 952 -11.28 -9.74 -21.00
C THR A 952 -10.70 -8.67 -20.07
N ARG A 953 -10.89 -7.39 -20.44
CA ARG A 953 -10.42 -6.26 -19.67
C ARG A 953 -11.56 -5.42 -19.10
N ILE A 954 -11.35 -4.79 -17.96
CA ILE A 954 -12.21 -3.72 -17.45
C ILE A 954 -11.79 -2.45 -18.19
N ALA A 955 -12.65 -1.94 -19.08
CA ALA A 955 -12.35 -0.76 -19.89
C ALA A 955 -13.25 0.42 -19.58
N ILE A 956 -12.67 1.61 -19.46
CA ILE A 956 -13.34 2.91 -19.32
C ILE A 956 -13.19 3.64 -20.65
N TYR A 957 -14.28 4.19 -21.16
CA TYR A 957 -14.30 4.81 -22.48
C TYR A 957 -15.18 6.05 -22.56
N ASN A 958 -14.83 6.93 -23.49
CA ASN A 958 -15.67 8.06 -23.89
C ASN A 958 -15.45 8.37 -25.36
N TYR A 959 -16.48 8.25 -26.20
CA TYR A 959 -16.40 8.57 -27.63
C TYR A 959 -17.64 9.34 -28.12
N ALA A 960 -17.49 10.05 -29.23
CA ALA A 960 -18.56 10.83 -29.85
C ALA A 960 -19.08 10.14 -31.11
N THR A 961 -20.41 10.16 -31.29
CA THR A 961 -21.09 9.68 -32.51
C THR A 961 -21.57 10.79 -33.42
N LYS A 962 -21.62 12.05 -32.92
CA LYS A 962 -22.12 13.23 -33.66
C LYS A 962 -21.13 14.38 -33.72
N ALA A 963 -20.58 14.80 -32.56
CA ALA A 963 -19.65 15.93 -32.49
C ALA A 963 -18.65 15.73 -31.38
N ALA A 964 -17.35 15.83 -31.66
CA ALA A 964 -16.29 15.72 -30.68
C ALA A 964 -16.22 16.90 -29.71
N GLY A 965 -15.42 16.77 -28.64
CA GLY A 965 -15.11 17.81 -27.65
C GLY A 965 -16.01 17.81 -26.41
N GLY A 966 -16.86 16.79 -26.21
CA GLY A 966 -17.44 16.48 -24.89
C GLY A 966 -16.45 15.72 -24.03
N TYR A 967 -16.68 15.65 -22.73
CA TYR A 967 -15.82 14.90 -21.82
C TYR A 967 -16.56 14.35 -20.62
N ILE A 968 -15.96 13.35 -20.02
CA ILE A 968 -16.28 12.83 -18.70
C ILE A 968 -15.10 12.98 -17.77
N ASP A 969 -15.35 13.03 -16.48
CA ASP A 969 -14.34 12.92 -15.43
C ASP A 969 -14.62 11.67 -14.58
N VAL A 970 -13.59 10.86 -14.33
CA VAL A 970 -13.65 9.67 -13.48
C VAL A 970 -12.91 9.97 -12.18
N ASP A 971 -13.62 9.93 -11.05
CA ASP A 971 -13.09 10.25 -9.71
C ASP A 971 -12.25 9.13 -9.15
N SER A 972 -12.73 7.90 -9.30
CA SER A 972 -12.08 6.73 -8.71
C SER A 972 -12.39 5.46 -9.49
N PHE A 973 -11.48 4.52 -9.35
CA PHE A 973 -11.65 3.11 -9.70
C PHE A 973 -11.43 2.29 -8.42
N GLU A 974 -12.50 1.71 -7.90
CA GLU A 974 -12.44 0.79 -6.77
C GLU A 974 -12.36 -0.64 -7.28
N TYR A 975 -11.38 -1.38 -6.83
CA TYR A 975 -11.15 -2.76 -7.25
C TYR A 975 -11.15 -3.70 -6.06
N SER A 976 -11.81 -4.84 -6.23
CA SER A 976 -11.79 -5.92 -5.24
C SER A 976 -11.70 -7.28 -5.92
N LYS A 977 -10.96 -8.18 -5.29
CA LYS A 977 -10.77 -9.57 -5.68
C LYS A 977 -11.21 -10.47 -4.54
N ARG A 978 -11.99 -11.50 -4.84
CA ARG A 978 -12.38 -12.53 -3.89
C ARG A 978 -11.73 -13.86 -4.28
N LYS A 979 -11.06 -14.47 -3.32
CA LYS A 979 -10.42 -15.79 -3.49
C LYS A 979 -11.43 -16.94 -3.43
#